data_8385427099e6dccda97abae8cbb520cf
#
_entry.id   8385427099e6dccda97abae8cbb520cf
#
_cell.length_a   1.000
_cell.length_b   1.000
_cell.length_c   1.000
_cell.angle_alpha   90.00
_cell.angle_beta   90.00
_cell.angle_gamma   90.00
#
_symmetry.space_group_name_H-M   'P 1'
#
loop_
_entity.id
_entity.type
_entity.pdbx_description
1 polymer ?
#
loop_
_entity_poly.entity_id
_entity_poly.type
_entity_poly.pdbx_seq_one_letter_code
_entity_poly.pdbx_strand_id
1 'polypeptide(L)'
;VRDYLVEQLTSMGLDVEVQDTVGMGHSVPTPYGPRYLGAGRVRNIVARLEGTERGAVALMSHYDSVAQGPGANDAGVPVCAILEAVRVLTEDPPRRDVLVVLTDGEEAGLLGARAFFAEHPLARTIDVVLNFEARGDRGPVLMFETSPGSRPLIRKLAGTRLPVVASSLFDEVYQRMYNSTDFAVSKEHGVPGLNFAHIGGFVHYHGPLDHIGNVDRRVLRQHGDLALGLVRALDEPGQRTGGNDVFFSVGNGTMVRYPVAAALPLAVCTALTSRPKFKGIGALAARLAAGALGATGLTWLLGKASPEFRRGGDFHDSGKVYGAVVALSAAGSLLGGAHRRRGAATRLPLAVASVVLAKMLPGASYLAVWPLLGGPVGGALVLAPLSRLLFQGLTPRMAGTSAIVLQLLGEQAAPVIGRLPRGIRRSLAVAAAATGAALAVRAVLPGEARPRPATLSYLLDADKGTALWLSSDAKPAEWTRDALGDHPVSARLPEYFPGWKRELLHAPAPVLDLPAPVVRVVAEQPIGHHRRVSLEIRSPRGARQMSISVPDGGVLRWAVDGHAVTAEQAKTGAPGEVWDLWLHAVPEQGFRLELDVATTPVRMRVADRSDGLPASGPQPDENGIAPAIDVETWGNATFALVRLEI
;
A
#
# COMPACT_ATOMS: atom_id res chain seq x y z
N VAL A 1 19.91 -12.11 2.81
CA VAL A 1 19.65 -10.89 2.01
C VAL A 1 20.58 -9.78 2.47
N ARG A 2 20.51 -9.33 3.75
CA ARG A 2 21.32 -8.23 4.27
C ARG A 2 22.80 -8.36 3.92
N ASP A 3 23.44 -9.47 4.28
CA ASP A 3 24.89 -9.66 4.11
C ASP A 3 25.29 -9.61 2.62
N TYR A 4 24.46 -10.14 1.74
CA TYR A 4 24.61 -10.02 0.29
C TYR A 4 24.54 -8.54 -0.17
N LEU A 5 23.56 -7.76 0.31
CA LEU A 5 23.42 -6.35 -0.05
C LEU A 5 24.62 -5.53 0.43
N VAL A 6 25.11 -5.79 1.66
CA VAL A 6 26.30 -5.16 2.21
C VAL A 6 27.53 -5.50 1.35
N GLU A 7 27.71 -6.77 0.97
CA GLU A 7 28.79 -7.21 0.11
C GLU A 7 28.75 -6.51 -1.27
N GLN A 8 27.55 -6.44 -1.89
CA GLN A 8 27.40 -5.77 -3.19
C GLN A 8 27.78 -4.28 -3.12
N LEU A 9 27.23 -3.54 -2.15
CA LEU A 9 27.51 -2.12 -1.97
C LEU A 9 29.00 -1.86 -1.65
N THR A 10 29.58 -2.67 -0.78
CA THR A 10 31.02 -2.58 -0.44
C THR A 10 31.89 -2.87 -1.67
N SER A 11 31.54 -3.88 -2.49
CA SER A 11 32.29 -4.23 -3.70
C SER A 11 32.25 -3.12 -4.77
N MET A 12 31.24 -2.27 -4.74
CA MET A 12 31.15 -1.07 -5.58
C MET A 12 31.97 0.11 -5.04
N GLY A 13 32.62 -0.03 -3.88
CA GLY A 13 33.47 1.00 -3.26
C GLY A 13 32.71 2.03 -2.42
N LEU A 14 31.46 1.76 -2.02
CA LEU A 14 30.73 2.63 -1.11
C LEU A 14 31.20 2.43 0.33
N ASP A 15 31.09 3.50 1.14
CA ASP A 15 31.18 3.43 2.61
C ASP A 15 29.85 2.87 3.14
N VAL A 16 29.88 1.67 3.74
CA VAL A 16 28.68 0.91 4.13
C VAL A 16 28.64 0.70 5.64
N GLU A 17 27.55 1.11 6.27
CA GLU A 17 27.25 0.90 7.68
C GLU A 17 25.96 0.08 7.84
N VAL A 18 25.90 -0.78 8.86
CA VAL A 18 24.66 -1.44 9.30
C VAL A 18 24.24 -0.79 10.62
N GLN A 19 23.18 0.00 10.59
CA GLN A 19 22.54 0.54 11.78
C GLN A 19 21.74 -0.57 12.47
N ASP A 20 22.25 -1.13 13.56
CA ASP A 20 21.57 -2.17 14.35
C ASP A 20 21.00 -1.52 15.63
N THR A 21 19.68 -1.35 15.67
CA THR A 21 18.98 -0.63 16.76
C THR A 21 17.55 -1.15 16.95
N VAL A 22 16.78 -0.51 17.84
CA VAL A 22 15.35 -0.79 18.03
C VAL A 22 14.52 0.29 17.32
N GLY A 23 13.80 -0.12 16.29
CA GLY A 23 12.79 0.74 15.67
C GLY A 23 11.48 0.71 16.45
N MET A 24 10.81 1.86 16.55
CA MET A 24 9.50 1.99 17.20
C MET A 24 8.54 2.79 16.32
N GLY A 25 7.31 2.30 16.25
CA GLY A 25 6.29 2.90 15.41
C GLY A 25 4.88 2.64 15.94
N HIS A 26 3.91 2.99 15.13
CA HIS A 26 2.51 2.70 15.41
C HIS A 26 1.76 2.47 14.09
N SER A 27 0.80 1.56 14.09
CA SER A 27 -0.11 1.40 12.96
C SER A 27 -1.10 2.56 12.88
N VAL A 28 -1.58 2.85 11.68
CA VAL A 28 -2.73 3.74 11.50
C VAL A 28 -4.00 2.99 11.91
N PRO A 29 -4.93 3.61 12.69
CA PRO A 29 -6.21 2.96 13.01
C PRO A 29 -6.96 2.61 11.73
N THR A 30 -7.41 1.37 11.61
CA THR A 30 -8.25 0.93 10.50
C THR A 30 -9.70 0.71 10.97
N PRO A 31 -10.69 0.62 10.06
CA PRO A 31 -12.04 0.24 10.43
C PRO A 31 -12.15 -1.14 11.10
N TYR A 32 -11.14 -1.99 10.93
CA TYR A 32 -11.15 -3.39 11.37
C TYR A 32 -10.37 -3.66 12.65
N GLY A 33 -9.41 -2.80 12.99
CA GLY A 33 -8.56 -2.98 14.17
C GLY A 33 -8.22 -1.68 14.88
N PRO A 34 -7.81 -1.76 16.16
CA PRO A 34 -7.32 -0.61 16.89
C PRO A 34 -5.96 -0.17 16.35
N ARG A 35 -5.52 1.02 16.78
CA ARG A 35 -4.13 1.40 16.67
C ARG A 35 -3.32 0.48 17.57
N TYR A 36 -2.32 -0.20 17.05
CA TYR A 36 -1.34 -0.92 17.84
C TYR A 36 0.03 -0.24 17.75
N LEU A 37 0.82 -0.45 18.77
CA LEU A 37 2.21 -0.02 18.84
C LEU A 37 3.08 -1.11 18.21
N GLY A 38 4.11 -0.70 17.49
CA GLY A 38 5.11 -1.61 16.94
C GLY A 38 6.49 -1.30 17.49
N ALA A 39 7.26 -2.33 17.81
CA ALA A 39 8.68 -2.20 18.09
C ALA A 39 9.41 -3.45 17.58
N GLY A 40 10.71 -3.31 17.28
CA GLY A 40 11.52 -4.43 16.87
C GLY A 40 12.96 -4.06 16.60
N ARG A 41 13.86 -5.04 16.68
CA ARG A 41 15.23 -4.86 16.25
C ARG A 41 15.29 -4.72 14.74
N VAL A 42 15.88 -3.63 14.27
CA VAL A 42 16.05 -3.33 12.84
C VAL A 42 17.53 -3.20 12.50
N ARG A 43 17.88 -3.56 11.30
CA ARG A 43 19.26 -3.53 10.77
C ARG A 43 19.27 -2.85 9.41
N ASN A 44 19.13 -1.52 9.43
CA ASN A 44 19.19 -0.73 8.20
C ASN A 44 20.57 -0.79 7.59
N ILE A 45 20.62 -0.88 6.25
CA ILE A 45 21.87 -0.74 5.49
C ILE A 45 21.92 0.68 4.99
N VAL A 46 22.98 1.40 5.40
CA VAL A 46 23.22 2.78 4.96
C VAL A 46 24.55 2.79 4.23
N ALA A 47 24.53 3.16 2.95
CA ALA A 47 25.75 3.24 2.15
C ALA A 47 25.88 4.62 1.53
N ARG A 48 27.10 5.14 1.45
CA ARG A 48 27.43 6.45 0.95
C ARG A 48 28.36 6.36 -0.26
N LEU A 49 27.92 6.93 -1.36
CA LEU A 49 28.79 7.32 -2.46
C LEU A 49 29.15 8.80 -2.25
N GLU A 50 30.41 9.07 -1.92
CA GLU A 50 30.86 10.41 -1.56
C GLU A 50 30.92 11.33 -2.79
N GLY A 51 30.35 12.52 -2.66
CA GLY A 51 30.45 13.61 -3.61
C GLY A 51 31.46 14.67 -3.19
N THR A 52 31.57 15.72 -3.99
CA THR A 52 32.47 16.86 -3.74
C THR A 52 31.76 18.06 -3.14
N GLU A 53 30.44 18.09 -3.13
CA GLU A 53 29.60 19.17 -2.61
C GLU A 53 28.76 18.70 -1.42
N ARG A 54 28.34 19.64 -0.57
CA ARG A 54 27.48 19.33 0.59
C ARG A 54 26.05 18.97 0.16
N GLY A 55 25.42 18.13 0.97
CA GLY A 55 24.06 17.67 0.83
C GLY A 55 23.99 16.34 0.08
N ALA A 56 22.94 15.61 0.32
CA ALA A 56 22.78 14.25 -0.20
C ALA A 56 21.42 14.04 -0.88
N VAL A 57 21.43 13.22 -1.93
CA VAL A 57 20.22 12.60 -2.49
C VAL A 57 20.14 11.19 -1.94
N ALA A 58 19.08 10.86 -1.20
CA ALA A 58 18.86 9.52 -0.68
C ALA A 58 18.00 8.70 -1.65
N LEU A 59 18.50 7.53 -2.04
CA LEU A 59 17.75 6.45 -2.69
C LEU A 59 17.29 5.50 -1.59
N MET A 60 16.00 5.42 -1.34
CA MET A 60 15.42 4.67 -0.22
C MET A 60 14.48 3.57 -0.71
N SER A 61 14.55 2.41 -0.08
CA SER A 61 13.62 1.29 -0.24
C SER A 61 13.79 0.34 0.94
N HIS A 62 12.85 -0.57 1.18
CA HIS A 62 13.00 -1.60 2.20
C HIS A 62 13.51 -2.92 1.61
N TYR A 63 14.19 -3.73 2.43
CA TYR A 63 14.68 -5.04 2.03
C TYR A 63 14.07 -6.21 2.81
N ASP A 64 13.25 -5.91 3.81
CA ASP A 64 12.39 -6.88 4.46
C ASP A 64 11.17 -7.22 3.59
N SER A 65 10.45 -8.25 3.96
CA SER A 65 9.21 -8.67 3.31
C SER A 65 8.27 -9.28 4.32
N VAL A 66 6.98 -9.35 3.97
CA VAL A 66 6.01 -10.09 4.78
C VAL A 66 6.39 -11.57 4.88
N ALA A 67 6.06 -12.22 5.99
CA ALA A 67 6.40 -13.63 6.23
C ALA A 67 5.80 -14.60 5.20
N GLN A 68 4.72 -14.21 4.52
CA GLN A 68 3.98 -15.03 3.58
C GLN A 68 4.45 -14.88 2.13
N GLY A 69 5.37 -13.95 1.85
CA GLY A 69 5.85 -13.64 0.50
C GLY A 69 7.37 -13.55 0.40
N PRO A 70 7.96 -13.99 -0.71
CA PRO A 70 9.40 -13.84 -0.96
C PRO A 70 9.86 -12.38 -1.14
N GLY A 71 8.93 -11.43 -1.40
CA GLY A 71 9.23 -10.01 -1.55
C GLY A 71 10.04 -9.69 -2.81
N ALA A 72 9.84 -10.44 -3.90
CA ALA A 72 10.62 -10.22 -5.12
C ALA A 72 10.31 -8.88 -5.79
N ASN A 73 9.05 -8.46 -5.75
CA ASN A 73 8.65 -7.13 -6.20
C ASN A 73 8.64 -6.14 -5.05
N ASP A 74 8.12 -6.55 -3.89
CA ASP A 74 7.89 -5.73 -2.69
C ASP A 74 8.92 -6.07 -1.58
N ALA A 75 10.12 -5.37 -1.48
CA ALA A 75 10.56 -4.37 -2.46
C ALA A 75 11.85 -4.79 -3.16
N GLY A 76 12.01 -6.09 -3.50
CA GLY A 76 13.22 -6.62 -4.15
C GLY A 76 13.54 -5.93 -5.49
N VAL A 77 12.53 -5.65 -6.34
CA VAL A 77 12.71 -4.92 -7.60
C VAL A 77 13.23 -3.50 -7.37
N PRO A 78 12.65 -2.66 -6.51
CA PRO A 78 13.22 -1.38 -6.13
C PRO A 78 14.66 -1.45 -5.63
N VAL A 79 14.96 -2.38 -4.71
CA VAL A 79 16.31 -2.57 -4.16
C VAL A 79 17.32 -2.90 -5.26
N CYS A 80 17.01 -3.86 -6.15
CA CYS A 80 17.87 -4.21 -7.27
C CYS A 80 18.07 -3.03 -8.24
N ALA A 81 17.02 -2.23 -8.47
CA ALA A 81 17.08 -1.04 -9.31
C ALA A 81 18.00 0.04 -8.71
N ILE A 82 17.95 0.23 -7.39
CA ILE A 82 18.85 1.14 -6.67
C ILE A 82 20.30 0.66 -6.77
N LEU A 83 20.57 -0.62 -6.52
CA LEU A 83 21.92 -1.19 -6.64
C LEU A 83 22.52 -0.94 -8.03
N GLU A 84 21.75 -1.21 -9.09
CA GLU A 84 22.24 -0.99 -10.45
C GLU A 84 22.43 0.50 -10.79
N ALA A 85 21.52 1.36 -10.33
CA ALA A 85 21.68 2.81 -10.51
C ALA A 85 22.95 3.32 -9.83
N VAL A 86 23.24 2.86 -8.61
CA VAL A 86 24.43 3.22 -7.85
C VAL A 86 25.70 2.67 -8.52
N ARG A 87 25.69 1.42 -9.00
CA ARG A 87 26.80 0.86 -9.76
C ARG A 87 27.18 1.74 -10.95
N VAL A 88 26.19 2.27 -11.69
CA VAL A 88 26.45 3.19 -12.81
C VAL A 88 26.96 4.54 -12.31
N LEU A 89 26.47 5.03 -11.15
CA LEU A 89 26.93 6.28 -10.57
C LEU A 89 28.36 6.22 -10.03
N THR A 90 28.88 5.04 -9.66
CA THR A 90 30.30 4.91 -9.28
C THR A 90 31.26 5.12 -10.45
N GLU A 91 30.81 4.89 -11.68
CA GLU A 91 31.62 5.16 -12.90
C GLU A 91 31.69 6.67 -13.23
N ASP A 92 30.66 7.44 -12.87
CA ASP A 92 30.54 8.89 -13.07
C ASP A 92 29.88 9.50 -11.83
N PRO A 93 30.64 9.71 -10.73
CA PRO A 93 30.09 10.13 -9.45
C PRO A 93 29.48 11.54 -9.53
N PRO A 94 28.28 11.74 -8.92
CA PRO A 94 27.68 13.07 -8.83
C PRO A 94 28.47 13.96 -7.87
N ARG A 95 28.24 15.26 -7.95
CA ARG A 95 28.88 16.24 -7.06
C ARG A 95 28.37 16.15 -5.62
N ARG A 96 27.09 15.77 -5.44
CA ARG A 96 26.46 15.57 -4.13
C ARG A 96 26.59 14.13 -3.70
N ASP A 97 26.60 13.91 -2.40
CA ASP A 97 26.53 12.55 -1.87
C ASP A 97 25.28 11.83 -2.39
N VAL A 98 25.43 10.54 -2.68
CA VAL A 98 24.30 9.64 -2.84
C VAL A 98 24.27 8.69 -1.66
N LEU A 99 23.18 8.74 -0.90
CA LEU A 99 22.94 7.80 0.19
C LEU A 99 22.01 6.69 -0.30
N VAL A 100 22.42 5.45 -0.12
CA VAL A 100 21.54 4.29 -0.26
C VAL A 100 21.05 3.95 1.13
N VAL A 101 19.75 4.01 1.35
CA VAL A 101 19.12 3.68 2.63
C VAL A 101 18.17 2.51 2.40
N LEU A 102 18.64 1.30 2.71
CA LEU A 102 17.81 0.10 2.64
C LEU A 102 17.31 -0.21 4.05
N THR A 103 16.04 0.03 4.27
CA THR A 103 15.40 -0.08 5.59
C THR A 103 15.00 -1.52 5.89
N ASP A 104 14.95 -1.84 7.18
CA ASP A 104 14.50 -3.10 7.73
C ASP A 104 13.20 -2.87 8.53
N GLY A 105 12.22 -3.77 8.41
CA GLY A 105 10.98 -3.68 9.16
C GLY A 105 10.02 -2.57 8.69
N GLU A 106 10.00 -2.27 7.41
CA GLU A 106 8.97 -1.43 6.79
C GLU A 106 7.59 -2.08 6.97
N GLU A 107 7.49 -3.36 6.66
CA GLU A 107 6.28 -4.19 6.77
C GLU A 107 5.79 -4.36 8.22
N ALA A 108 6.66 -4.11 9.17
CA ALA A 108 6.34 -4.13 10.60
C ALA A 108 5.88 -2.77 11.15
N GLY A 109 5.72 -1.75 10.29
CA GLY A 109 5.27 -0.41 10.67
C GLY A 109 6.34 0.67 10.54
N LEU A 110 7.13 0.62 9.46
CA LEU A 110 8.17 1.60 9.10
C LEU A 110 9.28 1.71 10.16
N LEU A 111 9.55 0.60 10.88
CA LEU A 111 10.41 0.63 12.05
C LEU A 111 11.83 1.08 11.72
N GLY A 112 12.38 0.61 10.59
CA GLY A 112 13.73 0.98 10.14
C GLY A 112 13.85 2.45 9.75
N ALA A 113 12.90 2.96 8.96
CA ALA A 113 12.89 4.37 8.59
C ALA A 113 12.78 5.28 9.82
N ARG A 114 11.92 4.92 10.79
CA ARG A 114 11.79 5.68 12.05
C ARG A 114 13.09 5.71 12.83
N ALA A 115 13.78 4.57 12.96
CA ALA A 115 15.08 4.50 13.60
C ALA A 115 16.14 5.31 12.84
N PHE A 116 16.18 5.21 11.50
CA PHE A 116 17.13 5.93 10.67
C PHE A 116 16.99 7.45 10.83
N PHE A 117 15.79 7.98 10.62
CA PHE A 117 15.57 9.43 10.70
C PHE A 117 15.71 10.00 12.12
N ALA A 118 15.42 9.21 13.15
CA ALA A 118 15.56 9.66 14.53
C ALA A 118 17.02 9.68 15.03
N GLU A 119 17.84 8.70 14.63
CA GLU A 119 19.11 8.41 15.29
C GLU A 119 20.33 8.55 14.38
N HIS A 120 20.20 8.23 13.07
CA HIS A 120 21.36 8.14 12.20
C HIS A 120 21.92 9.52 11.80
N PRO A 121 23.24 9.79 11.99
CA PRO A 121 23.81 11.11 11.70
C PRO A 121 23.61 11.57 10.25
N LEU A 122 23.71 10.66 9.29
CA LEU A 122 23.57 10.97 7.86
C LEU A 122 22.13 11.39 7.48
N ALA A 123 21.11 11.07 8.29
CA ALA A 123 19.75 11.51 8.03
C ALA A 123 19.64 13.05 7.93
N ARG A 124 20.48 13.76 8.70
CA ARG A 124 20.52 15.24 8.71
C ARG A 124 21.22 15.86 7.51
N THR A 125 21.91 15.06 6.69
CA THR A 125 22.62 15.54 5.49
C THR A 125 21.74 15.43 4.23
N ILE A 126 20.57 14.77 4.34
CA ILE A 126 19.71 14.50 3.20
C ILE A 126 18.94 15.77 2.78
N ASP A 127 19.15 16.17 1.54
CA ASP A 127 18.39 17.27 0.91
C ASP A 127 17.09 16.78 0.25
N VAL A 128 17.08 15.54 -0.27
CA VAL A 128 15.96 14.95 -1.01
C VAL A 128 15.94 13.44 -0.84
N VAL A 129 14.76 12.89 -0.60
CA VAL A 129 14.51 11.43 -0.63
C VAL A 129 13.81 11.05 -1.93
N LEU A 130 14.33 10.04 -2.59
CA LEU A 130 13.67 9.30 -3.67
C LEU A 130 13.36 7.90 -3.13
N ASN A 131 12.10 7.69 -2.73
CA ASN A 131 11.65 6.41 -2.20
C ASN A 131 11.07 5.53 -3.31
N PHE A 132 11.41 4.26 -3.30
CA PHE A 132 10.98 3.30 -4.32
C PHE A 132 10.30 2.10 -3.66
N GLU A 133 9.11 1.78 -4.16
CA GLU A 133 8.14 0.87 -3.58
C GLU A 133 7.49 -0.04 -4.62
N ALA A 134 6.73 -1.00 -4.12
CA ALA A 134 5.87 -1.84 -4.93
C ALA A 134 4.54 -2.15 -4.25
N ARG A 135 3.51 -2.40 -5.06
CA ARG A 135 2.21 -2.90 -4.63
C ARG A 135 1.65 -3.87 -5.66
N GLY A 136 2.51 -4.56 -6.34
CA GLY A 136 2.16 -5.49 -7.41
C GLY A 136 3.40 -5.98 -8.12
N ASP A 137 3.25 -6.54 -9.32
CA ASP A 137 4.33 -7.17 -10.07
C ASP A 137 4.53 -6.60 -11.48
N ARG A 138 3.71 -5.64 -11.90
CA ARG A 138 3.68 -5.14 -13.28
C ARG A 138 3.10 -3.74 -13.40
N GLY A 139 3.08 -3.23 -14.62
CA GLY A 139 2.53 -1.93 -14.97
C GLY A 139 3.58 -0.83 -14.99
N PRO A 140 3.18 0.42 -15.29
CA PRO A 140 4.12 1.53 -15.22
C PRO A 140 4.48 1.86 -13.78
N VAL A 141 5.67 2.37 -13.57
CA VAL A 141 6.03 3.00 -12.30
C VAL A 141 5.28 4.32 -12.18
N LEU A 142 4.59 4.50 -11.07
CA LEU A 142 3.89 5.73 -10.72
C LEU A 142 4.75 6.57 -9.79
N MET A 143 4.81 7.86 -9.99
CA MET A 143 5.16 8.82 -8.94
C MET A 143 3.85 9.23 -8.30
N PHE A 144 3.55 8.65 -7.14
CA PHE A 144 2.20 8.69 -6.56
C PHE A 144 2.08 9.59 -5.33
N GLU A 145 3.21 9.99 -4.76
CA GLU A 145 3.23 10.82 -3.56
C GLU A 145 4.40 11.81 -3.61
N THR A 146 4.18 13.01 -3.06
CA THR A 146 5.18 14.08 -2.98
C THR A 146 5.21 14.67 -1.57
N SER A 147 6.33 15.30 -1.23
CA SER A 147 6.39 16.17 -0.05
C SER A 147 5.67 17.51 -0.30
N PRO A 148 5.25 18.23 0.74
CA PRO A 148 4.82 19.62 0.61
C PRO A 148 5.90 20.49 -0.02
N GLY A 149 5.49 21.45 -0.88
CA GLY A 149 6.44 22.34 -1.55
C GLY A 149 7.20 21.68 -2.71
N SER A 150 6.69 20.62 -3.31
CA SER A 150 7.37 19.78 -4.29
C SER A 150 7.56 20.36 -5.69
N ARG A 151 7.08 21.60 -5.97
CA ARG A 151 7.24 22.24 -7.30
C ARG A 151 8.64 22.13 -7.90
N PRO A 152 9.74 22.40 -7.16
CA PRO A 152 11.08 22.26 -7.72
C PRO A 152 11.42 20.82 -8.14
N LEU A 153 11.02 19.83 -7.34
CA LEU A 153 11.23 18.41 -7.63
C LEU A 153 10.42 17.95 -8.84
N ILE A 154 9.15 18.38 -8.93
CA ILE A 154 8.28 18.10 -10.09
C ILE A 154 8.86 18.75 -11.37
N ARG A 155 9.49 19.93 -11.27
CA ARG A 155 10.21 20.52 -12.41
C ARG A 155 11.38 19.68 -12.88
N LYS A 156 12.19 19.20 -11.93
CA LYS A 156 13.33 18.33 -12.24
C LYS A 156 12.84 17.01 -12.87
N LEU A 157 11.85 16.36 -12.28
CA LEU A 157 11.24 15.13 -12.83
C LEU A 157 10.71 15.38 -14.26
N ALA A 158 9.96 16.45 -14.51
CA ALA A 158 9.45 16.79 -15.84
C ALA A 158 10.58 17.08 -16.84
N GLY A 159 11.69 17.64 -16.39
CA GLY A 159 12.88 17.95 -17.19
C GLY A 159 13.61 16.70 -17.67
N THR A 160 13.58 15.61 -16.91
CA THR A 160 14.24 14.34 -17.29
C THR A 160 13.60 13.67 -18.49
N ARG A 161 12.30 13.89 -18.75
CA ARG A 161 11.50 13.20 -19.76
C ARG A 161 11.50 11.67 -19.61
N LEU A 162 11.80 11.18 -18.42
CA LEU A 162 11.74 9.76 -18.13
C LEU A 162 10.28 9.25 -18.18
N PRO A 163 10.05 8.02 -18.65
CA PRO A 163 8.72 7.44 -18.75
C PRO A 163 8.17 7.10 -17.36
N VAL A 164 7.50 8.06 -16.74
CA VAL A 164 6.83 7.91 -15.46
C VAL A 164 5.38 8.33 -15.57
N VAL A 165 4.50 7.62 -14.90
CA VAL A 165 3.10 8.05 -14.73
C VAL A 165 3.00 8.83 -13.43
N ALA A 166 2.78 10.13 -13.54
CA ALA A 166 2.72 11.04 -12.40
C ALA A 166 1.44 11.88 -12.45
N SER A 167 0.85 12.12 -11.29
CA SER A 167 -0.34 12.94 -11.18
C SER A 167 -0.50 13.47 -9.77
N SER A 168 -0.79 14.76 -9.64
CA SER A 168 -1.14 15.39 -8.36
C SER A 168 -2.43 14.84 -7.75
N LEU A 169 -3.29 14.18 -8.53
CA LEU A 169 -4.43 13.43 -8.00
C LEU A 169 -3.98 12.25 -7.12
N PHE A 170 -2.91 11.57 -7.49
CA PHE A 170 -2.46 10.39 -6.73
C PHE A 170 -2.07 10.79 -5.32
N ASP A 171 -1.34 11.88 -5.18
CA ASP A 171 -0.99 12.46 -3.88
C ASP A 171 -2.24 12.78 -3.04
N GLU A 172 -3.23 13.45 -3.65
CA GLU A 172 -4.51 13.78 -3.02
C GLU A 172 -5.31 12.54 -2.56
N VAL A 173 -5.26 11.44 -3.31
CA VAL A 173 -5.91 10.18 -2.98
C VAL A 173 -5.12 9.45 -1.90
N TYR A 174 -3.80 9.31 -2.08
CA TYR A 174 -2.95 8.55 -1.20
C TYR A 174 -2.95 9.08 0.23
N GLN A 175 -2.92 10.41 0.40
CA GLN A 175 -3.02 11.05 1.73
C GLN A 175 -4.30 10.71 2.50
N ARG A 176 -5.32 10.13 1.85
CA ARG A 176 -6.60 9.71 2.44
C ARG A 176 -6.73 8.20 2.60
N MET A 177 -5.70 7.46 2.20
CA MET A 177 -5.62 6.00 2.38
C MET A 177 -5.02 5.67 3.75
N TYR A 178 -5.22 4.44 4.19
CA TYR A 178 -4.67 3.97 5.48
C TYR A 178 -3.26 3.39 5.38
N ASN A 179 -2.79 3.11 4.16
CA ASN A 179 -1.44 2.61 3.93
C ASN A 179 -0.41 3.74 3.93
N SER A 180 0.80 3.41 4.30
CA SER A 180 1.94 4.31 4.38
C SER A 180 3.18 3.60 3.86
N THR A 181 4.26 4.33 3.64
CA THR A 181 5.58 3.83 3.27
C THR A 181 6.65 4.59 4.06
N ASP A 182 7.89 4.18 3.98
CA ASP A 182 9.03 4.84 4.62
C ASP A 182 9.15 6.32 4.26
N PHE A 183 8.64 6.71 3.10
CA PHE A 183 8.57 8.12 2.70
C PHE A 183 7.74 9.00 3.65
N ALA A 184 6.76 8.44 4.33
CA ALA A 184 5.98 9.17 5.33
C ALA A 184 6.87 9.64 6.47
N VAL A 185 7.83 8.82 6.89
CA VAL A 185 8.77 9.16 7.96
C VAL A 185 9.69 10.30 7.53
N SER A 186 10.19 10.28 6.28
CA SER A 186 11.00 11.40 5.78
C SER A 186 10.23 12.72 5.80
N LYS A 187 8.94 12.71 5.42
CA LYS A 187 8.07 13.90 5.48
C LYS A 187 7.84 14.39 6.92
N GLU A 188 7.64 13.47 7.88
CA GLU A 188 7.52 13.80 9.31
C GLU A 188 8.76 14.56 9.82
N HIS A 189 9.94 14.24 9.28
CA HIS A 189 11.20 14.92 9.60
C HIS A 189 11.51 16.14 8.70
N GLY A 190 10.56 16.54 7.85
CA GLY A 190 10.69 17.72 7.01
C GLY A 190 11.63 17.56 5.81
N VAL A 191 12.03 16.33 5.49
CA VAL A 191 12.87 16.06 4.32
C VAL A 191 12.01 15.96 3.07
N PRO A 192 12.25 16.79 2.03
CA PRO A 192 11.47 16.76 0.80
C PRO A 192 11.80 15.54 -0.05
N GLY A 193 10.85 15.13 -0.91
CA GLY A 193 11.10 13.99 -1.78
C GLY A 193 9.96 13.63 -2.70
N LEU A 194 10.15 12.50 -3.39
CA LEU A 194 9.20 11.87 -4.31
C LEU A 194 9.12 10.37 -4.01
N ASN A 195 7.93 9.81 -4.11
CA ASN A 195 7.65 8.41 -3.84
C ASN A 195 7.15 7.69 -5.10
N PHE A 196 7.75 6.56 -5.42
CA PHE A 196 7.53 5.80 -6.66
C PHE A 196 7.08 4.38 -6.35
N ALA A 197 6.09 3.85 -7.09
CA ALA A 197 5.71 2.45 -7.00
C ALA A 197 5.10 1.92 -8.30
N HIS A 198 5.25 0.63 -8.56
CA HIS A 198 4.42 -0.07 -9.52
C HIS A 198 3.29 -0.81 -8.79
N ILE A 199 2.07 -0.76 -9.35
CA ILE A 199 0.86 -1.18 -8.63
C ILE A 199 -0.02 -2.21 -9.36
N GLY A 200 0.33 -2.59 -10.58
CA GLY A 200 -0.44 -3.56 -11.34
C GLY A 200 -0.18 -4.99 -10.88
N GLY A 201 -1.20 -5.85 -10.87
CA GLY A 201 -1.08 -7.22 -10.38
C GLY A 201 -1.14 -7.34 -8.86
N PHE A 202 -1.93 -6.50 -8.22
CA PHE A 202 -2.13 -6.45 -6.76
C PHE A 202 -2.47 -7.82 -6.13
N VAL A 203 -3.05 -8.74 -6.89
CA VAL A 203 -3.35 -10.10 -6.43
C VAL A 203 -2.11 -10.90 -5.98
N HIS A 204 -0.92 -10.49 -6.41
CA HIS A 204 0.35 -11.13 -6.04
C HIS A 204 1.01 -10.48 -4.82
N TYR A 205 0.58 -9.28 -4.46
CA TYR A 205 1.12 -8.49 -3.36
C TYR A 205 0.94 -9.20 -2.00
N HIS A 206 1.95 -9.13 -1.14
CA HIS A 206 1.98 -9.70 0.21
C HIS A 206 1.64 -11.20 0.26
N GLY A 207 2.10 -11.96 -0.74
CA GLY A 207 1.80 -13.37 -0.81
C GLY A 207 2.86 -14.21 -1.54
N PRO A 208 2.68 -15.54 -1.58
CA PRO A 208 3.64 -16.46 -2.19
C PRO A 208 3.88 -16.22 -3.67
N LEU A 209 2.94 -15.53 -4.34
CA LEU A 209 3.07 -15.17 -5.75
C LEU A 209 3.98 -13.97 -6.00
N ASP A 210 4.42 -13.27 -4.95
CA ASP A 210 5.45 -12.24 -5.08
C ASP A 210 6.85 -12.86 -5.14
N HIS A 211 7.08 -13.70 -6.14
CA HIS A 211 8.33 -14.40 -6.39
C HIS A 211 8.95 -13.98 -7.72
N ILE A 212 10.24 -14.32 -7.93
CA ILE A 212 11.05 -13.88 -9.07
C ILE A 212 10.44 -14.25 -10.44
N GLY A 213 9.66 -15.32 -10.53
CA GLY A 213 8.96 -15.71 -11.77
C GLY A 213 7.89 -14.73 -12.23
N ASN A 214 7.40 -13.88 -11.31
CA ASN A 214 6.39 -12.86 -11.58
C ASN A 214 6.98 -11.44 -11.69
N VAL A 215 8.32 -11.31 -11.74
CA VAL A 215 8.96 -9.99 -11.91
C VAL A 215 8.91 -9.55 -13.38
N ASP A 216 8.32 -8.41 -13.64
CA ASP A 216 8.36 -7.76 -14.96
C ASP A 216 9.67 -6.96 -15.11
N ARG A 217 10.58 -7.43 -15.95
CA ARG A 217 11.88 -6.78 -16.22
C ARG A 217 11.76 -5.33 -16.71
N ARG A 218 10.61 -4.96 -17.31
CA ARG A 218 10.36 -3.57 -17.76
C ARG A 218 10.18 -2.64 -16.55
N VAL A 219 9.57 -3.14 -15.50
CA VAL A 219 9.39 -2.41 -14.24
C VAL A 219 10.72 -2.21 -13.54
N LEU A 220 11.54 -3.26 -13.43
CA LEU A 220 12.89 -3.18 -12.87
C LEU A 220 13.71 -2.11 -13.60
N ARG A 221 13.75 -2.15 -14.94
CA ARG A 221 14.44 -1.14 -15.74
C ARG A 221 13.89 0.27 -15.48
N GLN A 222 12.58 0.44 -15.42
CA GLN A 222 11.96 1.74 -15.23
C GLN A 222 12.30 2.36 -13.87
N HIS A 223 12.35 1.57 -12.79
CA HIS A 223 12.84 2.01 -11.49
C HIS A 223 14.30 2.46 -11.56
N GLY A 224 15.16 1.67 -12.21
CA GLY A 224 16.58 2.01 -12.38
C GLY A 224 16.79 3.29 -13.20
N ASP A 225 16.08 3.43 -14.32
CA ASP A 225 16.13 4.63 -15.16
C ASP A 225 15.67 5.89 -14.35
N LEU A 226 14.66 5.75 -13.49
CA LEU A 226 14.16 6.83 -12.63
C LEU A 226 15.16 7.18 -11.53
N ALA A 227 15.71 6.19 -10.83
CA ALA A 227 16.71 6.41 -9.79
C ALA A 227 17.95 7.13 -10.34
N LEU A 228 18.55 6.58 -11.38
CA LEU A 228 19.74 7.15 -12.03
C LEU A 228 19.48 8.55 -12.60
N GLY A 229 18.39 8.70 -13.37
CA GLY A 229 18.10 9.96 -14.05
C GLY A 229 17.72 11.08 -13.09
N LEU A 230 17.05 10.77 -11.97
CA LEU A 230 16.71 11.76 -10.96
C LEU A 230 17.92 12.15 -10.10
N VAL A 231 18.79 11.22 -9.72
CA VAL A 231 20.05 11.59 -9.04
C VAL A 231 20.83 12.58 -9.89
N ARG A 232 21.03 12.31 -11.17
CA ARG A 232 21.72 13.22 -12.10
C ARG A 232 21.01 14.58 -12.24
N ALA A 233 19.68 14.58 -12.35
CA ALA A 233 18.91 15.83 -12.43
C ALA A 233 18.95 16.66 -11.14
N LEU A 234 19.05 16.00 -9.99
CA LEU A 234 19.12 16.62 -8.67
C LEU A 234 20.54 16.99 -8.26
N ASP A 235 21.56 16.51 -8.96
CA ASP A 235 22.95 16.89 -8.74
C ASP A 235 23.20 18.38 -9.05
N GLU A 236 22.42 18.97 -9.95
CA GLU A 236 22.48 20.41 -10.20
C GLU A 236 21.98 21.23 -9.01
N PRO A 237 22.62 22.37 -8.71
CA PRO A 237 22.17 23.30 -7.68
C PRO A 237 20.72 23.74 -7.88
N GLY A 238 20.00 24.01 -6.81
CA GLY A 238 18.64 24.55 -6.89
C GLY A 238 17.83 24.34 -5.62
N GLN A 239 16.70 25.03 -5.56
CA GLN A 239 15.75 24.85 -4.47
C GLN A 239 15.14 23.46 -4.49
N ARG A 240 15.02 22.82 -3.32
CA ARG A 240 14.35 21.52 -3.14
C ARG A 240 12.90 21.67 -2.72
N THR A 241 12.55 22.79 -2.13
CA THR A 241 11.21 23.12 -1.67
C THR A 241 10.73 24.43 -2.29
N GLY A 242 9.42 24.58 -2.43
CA GLY A 242 8.78 25.78 -2.98
C GLY A 242 7.26 25.70 -2.86
N GLY A 243 6.53 26.24 -3.82
CA GLY A 243 5.09 26.01 -3.91
C GLY A 243 4.75 24.61 -4.43
N ASN A 244 3.48 24.30 -4.55
CA ASN A 244 2.98 23.07 -5.19
C ASN A 244 2.50 23.35 -6.61
N ASP A 245 2.60 22.35 -7.47
CA ASP A 245 2.02 22.35 -8.81
C ASP A 245 0.85 21.35 -8.91
N VAL A 246 -0.11 21.66 -9.76
CA VAL A 246 -0.99 20.67 -10.37
C VAL A 246 -0.24 20.07 -11.54
N PHE A 247 -0.16 18.76 -11.63
CA PHE A 247 0.58 18.08 -12.68
C PHE A 247 -0.04 16.74 -13.06
N PHE A 248 0.22 16.31 -14.29
CA PHE A 248 -0.14 14.97 -14.79
C PHE A 248 0.70 14.62 -16.03
N SER A 249 0.98 13.34 -16.19
CA SER A 249 1.69 12.81 -17.34
C SER A 249 0.78 12.70 -18.56
N VAL A 250 1.32 13.03 -19.75
CA VAL A 250 0.66 12.91 -21.05
C VAL A 250 1.55 12.04 -21.94
N GLY A 251 1.47 10.72 -21.78
CA GLY A 251 2.32 9.80 -22.53
C GLY A 251 3.82 10.00 -22.27
N ASN A 252 4.61 9.10 -22.68
CA ASN A 252 6.07 9.03 -22.85
C ASN A 252 6.94 10.14 -22.18
N GLY A 253 6.84 10.30 -20.85
CA GLY A 253 7.68 11.25 -20.11
C GLY A 253 7.31 12.73 -20.26
N THR A 254 6.28 13.07 -21.04
CA THR A 254 5.76 14.43 -21.09
C THR A 254 4.85 14.71 -19.91
N MET A 255 5.08 15.82 -19.22
CA MET A 255 4.27 16.21 -18.07
C MET A 255 3.72 17.62 -18.26
N VAL A 256 2.40 17.77 -18.11
CA VAL A 256 1.74 19.07 -17.99
C VAL A 256 1.76 19.48 -16.53
N ARG A 257 2.12 20.74 -16.26
CA ARG A 257 2.15 21.26 -14.89
C ARG A 257 1.87 22.75 -14.85
N TYR A 258 1.25 23.21 -13.78
CA TYR A 258 1.02 24.64 -13.49
C TYR A 258 0.88 24.86 -11.98
N PRO A 259 1.15 26.07 -11.47
CA PRO A 259 1.04 26.35 -10.04
C PRO A 259 -0.37 26.07 -9.51
N VAL A 260 -0.47 25.48 -8.30
CA VAL A 260 -1.76 25.28 -7.61
C VAL A 260 -2.56 26.57 -7.50
N ALA A 261 -1.89 27.71 -7.30
CA ALA A 261 -2.53 29.03 -7.27
C ALA A 261 -3.27 29.40 -8.58
N ALA A 262 -2.88 28.80 -9.70
CA ALA A 262 -3.54 29.01 -10.99
C ALA A 262 -4.76 28.08 -11.20
N ALA A 263 -4.94 27.05 -10.37
CA ALA A 263 -5.98 26.05 -10.55
C ALA A 263 -7.40 26.67 -10.53
N LEU A 264 -7.70 27.48 -9.52
CA LEU A 264 -9.02 28.10 -9.38
C LEU A 264 -9.30 29.16 -10.47
N PRO A 265 -8.41 30.11 -10.78
CA PRO A 265 -8.61 31.02 -11.90
C PRO A 265 -8.82 30.30 -13.23
N LEU A 266 -7.98 29.29 -13.52
CA LEU A 266 -8.11 28.49 -14.74
C LEU A 266 -9.45 27.75 -14.80
N ALA A 267 -9.88 27.14 -13.70
CA ALA A 267 -11.15 26.44 -13.60
C ALA A 267 -12.34 27.38 -13.85
N VAL A 268 -12.33 28.57 -13.22
CA VAL A 268 -13.40 29.59 -13.39
C VAL A 268 -13.45 30.07 -14.83
N CYS A 269 -12.32 30.48 -15.41
CA CYS A 269 -12.24 30.90 -16.80
C CYS A 269 -12.76 29.82 -17.76
N THR A 270 -12.34 28.57 -17.54
CA THR A 270 -12.76 27.44 -18.36
C THR A 270 -14.27 27.16 -18.21
N ALA A 271 -14.80 27.24 -17.00
CA ALA A 271 -16.22 27.06 -16.74
C ALA A 271 -17.07 28.11 -17.44
N LEU A 272 -16.68 29.39 -17.35
CA LEU A 272 -17.40 30.51 -17.98
C LEU A 272 -17.37 30.42 -19.52
N THR A 273 -16.22 30.07 -20.10
CA THR A 273 -16.07 29.97 -21.56
C THR A 273 -16.70 28.70 -22.15
N SER A 274 -16.94 27.67 -21.37
CA SER A 274 -17.49 26.39 -21.83
C SER A 274 -18.97 26.44 -22.27
N ARG A 275 -19.68 27.56 -21.99
CA ARG A 275 -21.10 27.75 -22.29
C ARG A 275 -21.95 26.56 -21.80
N PRO A 276 -22.00 26.33 -20.48
CA PRO A 276 -22.69 25.18 -19.91
C PRO A 276 -24.19 25.18 -20.23
N LYS A 277 -24.78 24.00 -20.40
CA LYS A 277 -26.20 23.81 -20.70
C LYS A 277 -26.81 22.81 -19.73
N PHE A 278 -28.00 23.13 -19.21
CA PHE A 278 -28.75 22.24 -18.31
C PHE A 278 -29.43 21.06 -19.02
N LYS A 279 -29.69 21.20 -20.31
CA LYS A 279 -30.44 20.18 -21.09
C LYS A 279 -29.63 18.88 -21.20
N GLY A 280 -30.22 17.77 -20.79
CA GLY A 280 -29.66 16.43 -20.94
C GLY A 280 -28.85 15.94 -19.71
N ILE A 281 -28.77 16.71 -18.63
CA ILE A 281 -28.04 16.31 -17.40
C ILE A 281 -28.61 15.05 -16.77
N GLY A 282 -29.95 14.96 -16.64
CA GLY A 282 -30.60 13.76 -16.08
C GLY A 282 -30.27 12.50 -16.89
N ALA A 283 -30.29 12.60 -18.22
CA ALA A 283 -29.91 11.50 -19.08
C ALA A 283 -28.41 11.16 -18.99
N LEU A 284 -27.54 12.15 -18.79
CA LEU A 284 -26.11 11.93 -18.49
C LEU A 284 -25.95 11.18 -17.17
N ALA A 285 -26.58 11.67 -16.09
CA ALA A 285 -26.50 11.04 -14.76
C ALA A 285 -26.99 9.59 -14.82
N ALA A 286 -28.08 9.32 -15.50
CA ALA A 286 -28.60 7.96 -15.68
C ALA A 286 -27.59 7.04 -16.40
N ARG A 287 -26.91 7.54 -17.45
CA ARG A 287 -25.89 6.74 -18.16
C ARG A 287 -24.64 6.50 -17.32
N LEU A 288 -24.18 7.50 -16.56
CA LEU A 288 -23.04 7.33 -15.64
C LEU A 288 -23.37 6.30 -14.57
N ALA A 289 -24.57 6.39 -13.97
CA ALA A 289 -25.04 5.43 -12.99
C ALA A 289 -25.17 4.02 -13.57
N ALA A 290 -25.76 3.88 -14.76
CA ALA A 290 -25.89 2.59 -15.45
C ALA A 290 -24.51 1.97 -15.76
N GLY A 291 -23.54 2.78 -16.21
CA GLY A 291 -22.17 2.34 -16.44
C GLY A 291 -21.49 1.87 -15.16
N ALA A 292 -21.62 2.65 -14.08
CA ALA A 292 -21.06 2.29 -12.77
C ALA A 292 -21.68 1.01 -12.20
N LEU A 293 -23.01 0.91 -12.19
CA LEU A 293 -23.72 -0.28 -11.72
C LEU A 293 -23.41 -1.50 -12.58
N GLY A 294 -23.35 -1.33 -13.91
CA GLY A 294 -22.99 -2.41 -14.83
C GLY A 294 -21.58 -2.95 -14.61
N ALA A 295 -20.60 -2.08 -14.45
CA ALA A 295 -19.21 -2.49 -14.17
C ALA A 295 -19.07 -3.14 -12.79
N THR A 296 -19.69 -2.56 -11.76
CA THR A 296 -19.70 -3.14 -10.40
C THR A 296 -20.44 -4.49 -10.40
N GLY A 297 -21.58 -4.59 -11.08
CA GLY A 297 -22.31 -5.85 -11.23
C GLY A 297 -21.51 -6.92 -11.97
N LEU A 298 -20.81 -6.54 -13.06
CA LEU A 298 -19.91 -7.43 -13.78
C LEU A 298 -18.81 -7.97 -12.88
N THR A 299 -18.06 -7.10 -12.20
CA THR A 299 -16.96 -7.52 -11.33
C THR A 299 -17.46 -8.35 -10.14
N TRP A 300 -18.64 -8.03 -9.60
CA TRP A 300 -19.26 -8.84 -8.56
C TRP A 300 -19.67 -10.24 -9.04
N LEU A 301 -20.24 -10.34 -10.24
CA LEU A 301 -20.61 -11.64 -10.85
C LEU A 301 -19.35 -12.49 -11.11
N LEU A 302 -18.33 -11.91 -11.73
CA LEU A 302 -17.05 -12.58 -11.96
C LEU A 302 -16.40 -13.00 -10.64
N GLY A 303 -16.50 -12.14 -9.63
CA GLY A 303 -15.96 -12.37 -8.29
C GLY A 303 -16.59 -13.55 -7.55
N LYS A 304 -17.81 -13.98 -7.94
CA LYS A 304 -18.39 -15.22 -7.37
C LYS A 304 -17.61 -16.47 -7.78
N ALA A 305 -16.96 -16.44 -8.94
CA ALA A 305 -16.14 -17.53 -9.45
C ALA A 305 -14.64 -17.37 -9.10
N SER A 306 -14.26 -16.26 -8.43
CA SER A 306 -12.86 -15.92 -8.15
C SER A 306 -12.64 -15.75 -6.63
N PRO A 307 -12.00 -16.74 -5.97
CA PRO A 307 -11.67 -16.66 -4.54
C PRO A 307 -10.77 -15.48 -4.21
N GLU A 308 -9.79 -15.18 -5.05
CA GLU A 308 -8.85 -14.06 -4.92
C GLU A 308 -9.56 -12.71 -4.90
N PHE A 309 -10.59 -12.51 -5.75
CA PHE A 309 -11.41 -11.31 -5.74
C PHE A 309 -12.22 -11.18 -4.45
N ARG A 310 -12.77 -12.28 -3.95
CA ARG A 310 -13.56 -12.26 -2.72
C ARG A 310 -12.72 -11.80 -1.53
N ARG A 311 -11.46 -12.18 -1.48
CA ARG A 311 -10.53 -11.83 -0.41
C ARG A 311 -9.86 -10.46 -0.65
N GLY A 312 -9.06 -10.33 -1.70
CA GLY A 312 -8.23 -9.16 -1.96
C GLY A 312 -8.86 -8.10 -2.86
N GLY A 313 -9.99 -8.44 -3.54
CA GLY A 313 -10.67 -7.50 -4.43
C GLY A 313 -10.06 -7.37 -5.82
N ASP A 314 -9.07 -8.19 -6.16
CA ASP A 314 -8.43 -8.22 -7.47
C ASP A 314 -8.57 -9.60 -8.13
N PHE A 315 -8.24 -9.68 -9.42
CA PHE A 315 -8.23 -10.88 -10.23
C PHE A 315 -6.82 -11.15 -10.75
N HIS A 316 -6.43 -12.40 -10.88
CA HIS A 316 -5.16 -12.75 -11.55
C HIS A 316 -5.05 -12.12 -12.94
N ASP A 317 -6.15 -12.11 -13.68
CA ASP A 317 -6.26 -11.49 -15.00
C ASP A 317 -7.02 -10.15 -14.95
N SER A 318 -6.72 -9.29 -13.98
CA SER A 318 -7.37 -7.98 -13.82
C SER A 318 -7.33 -7.13 -15.10
N GLY A 319 -6.29 -7.28 -15.92
CA GLY A 319 -6.21 -6.64 -17.24
C GLY A 319 -7.30 -7.07 -18.21
N LYS A 320 -7.73 -8.36 -18.20
CA LYS A 320 -8.84 -8.84 -19.02
C LYS A 320 -10.18 -8.30 -18.50
N VAL A 321 -10.34 -8.23 -17.17
CA VAL A 321 -11.54 -7.64 -16.55
C VAL A 321 -11.65 -6.15 -16.90
N TYR A 322 -10.56 -5.40 -16.80
CA TYR A 322 -10.51 -4.00 -17.23
C TYR A 322 -10.85 -3.86 -18.72
N GLY A 323 -10.26 -4.71 -19.58
CA GLY A 323 -10.58 -4.75 -21.01
C GLY A 323 -12.06 -5.01 -21.28
N ALA A 324 -12.69 -5.87 -20.48
CA ALA A 324 -14.13 -6.11 -20.56
C ALA A 324 -14.95 -4.86 -20.20
N VAL A 325 -14.58 -4.16 -19.13
CA VAL A 325 -15.23 -2.89 -18.70
C VAL A 325 -15.08 -1.83 -19.79
N VAL A 326 -13.89 -1.68 -20.38
CA VAL A 326 -13.64 -0.73 -21.49
C VAL A 326 -14.49 -1.08 -22.71
N ALA A 327 -14.49 -2.34 -23.13
CA ALA A 327 -15.20 -2.80 -24.31
C ALA A 327 -16.73 -2.64 -24.17
N LEU A 328 -17.29 -2.99 -23.02
CA LEU A 328 -18.72 -2.81 -22.73
C LEU A 328 -19.11 -1.33 -22.61
N SER A 329 -18.25 -0.49 -22.02
CA SER A 329 -18.45 0.95 -21.98
C SER A 329 -18.43 1.58 -23.39
N ALA A 330 -17.53 1.11 -24.26
CA ALA A 330 -17.47 1.53 -25.66
C ALA A 330 -18.72 1.09 -26.45
N ALA A 331 -19.17 -0.15 -26.25
CA ALA A 331 -20.42 -0.64 -26.86
C ALA A 331 -21.62 0.23 -26.46
N GLY A 332 -21.76 0.55 -25.18
CA GLY A 332 -22.81 1.44 -24.67
C GLY A 332 -22.74 2.84 -25.29
N SER A 333 -21.53 3.38 -25.47
CA SER A 333 -21.29 4.68 -26.09
C SER A 333 -21.66 4.69 -27.58
N LEU A 334 -21.39 3.60 -28.29
CA LEU A 334 -21.71 3.43 -29.72
C LEU A 334 -23.22 3.25 -29.97
N LEU A 335 -23.93 2.54 -29.08
CA LEU A 335 -25.38 2.29 -29.21
C LEU A 335 -26.23 3.47 -28.75
N GLY A 336 -25.71 4.32 -27.82
CA GLY A 336 -26.46 5.43 -27.28
C GLY A 336 -26.97 6.40 -28.37
N GLY A 337 -28.24 6.78 -28.28
CA GLY A 337 -28.88 7.73 -29.21
C GLY A 337 -28.47 9.18 -28.99
N ALA A 338 -28.97 10.10 -29.83
CA ALA A 338 -28.81 11.56 -29.71
C ALA A 338 -27.33 12.05 -29.59
N HIS A 339 -26.38 11.40 -30.25
CA HIS A 339 -24.94 11.61 -30.16
C HIS A 339 -24.52 13.09 -30.28
N ARG A 340 -25.14 13.87 -31.17
CA ARG A 340 -24.80 15.31 -31.35
C ARG A 340 -25.09 16.17 -30.12
N ARG A 341 -26.01 15.74 -29.23
CA ARG A 341 -26.41 16.50 -28.02
C ARG A 341 -25.70 16.01 -26.74
N ARG A 342 -25.15 14.80 -26.76
CA ARG A 342 -24.55 14.15 -25.58
C ARG A 342 -23.33 14.94 -25.04
N GLY A 343 -22.38 15.28 -25.90
CA GLY A 343 -21.20 16.03 -25.50
C GLY A 343 -21.49 17.39 -24.85
N ALA A 344 -22.61 18.05 -25.23
CA ALA A 344 -23.00 19.31 -24.62
C ALA A 344 -23.51 19.16 -23.18
N ALA A 345 -24.10 17.99 -22.83
CA ALA A 345 -24.60 17.70 -21.49
C ALA A 345 -23.47 17.54 -20.45
N THR A 346 -22.23 17.22 -20.88
CA THR A 346 -21.09 17.09 -19.97
C THR A 346 -20.53 18.42 -19.51
N ARG A 347 -20.81 19.53 -20.24
CA ARG A 347 -20.18 20.82 -19.98
C ARG A 347 -20.52 21.40 -18.61
N LEU A 348 -21.80 21.35 -18.19
CA LEU A 348 -22.18 21.89 -16.89
C LEU A 348 -21.60 21.07 -15.71
N PRO A 349 -21.74 19.74 -15.65
CA PRO A 349 -21.11 18.96 -14.59
C PRO A 349 -19.60 19.14 -14.52
N LEU A 350 -18.90 19.16 -15.65
CA LEU A 350 -17.46 19.40 -15.70
C LEU A 350 -17.09 20.83 -15.29
N ALA A 351 -17.91 21.85 -15.66
CA ALA A 351 -17.69 23.23 -15.23
C ALA A 351 -17.84 23.37 -13.71
N VAL A 352 -18.89 22.78 -13.14
CA VAL A 352 -19.07 22.75 -11.68
C VAL A 352 -17.93 21.98 -11.02
N ALA A 353 -17.63 20.75 -11.51
CA ALA A 353 -16.54 19.94 -10.99
C ALA A 353 -15.19 20.65 -11.06
N SER A 354 -14.88 21.38 -12.13
CA SER A 354 -13.61 22.10 -12.25
C SER A 354 -13.41 23.12 -11.13
N VAL A 355 -14.44 23.90 -10.82
CA VAL A 355 -14.38 24.92 -9.76
C VAL A 355 -14.35 24.29 -8.37
N VAL A 356 -15.20 23.28 -8.13
CA VAL A 356 -15.25 22.57 -6.85
C VAL A 356 -13.92 21.87 -6.56
N LEU A 357 -13.38 21.13 -7.52
CA LEU A 357 -12.09 20.44 -7.37
C LEU A 357 -10.97 21.46 -7.18
N ALA A 358 -10.93 22.56 -7.97
CA ALA A 358 -9.88 23.56 -7.81
C ALA A 358 -9.88 24.24 -6.44
N LYS A 359 -11.04 24.30 -5.77
CA LYS A 359 -11.18 24.86 -4.42
C LYS A 359 -10.88 23.83 -3.33
N MET A 360 -11.37 22.61 -3.45
CA MET A 360 -11.32 21.58 -2.39
C MET A 360 -10.14 20.62 -2.55
N LEU A 361 -9.78 20.29 -3.79
CA LEU A 361 -8.76 19.32 -4.18
C LEU A 361 -8.00 19.84 -5.39
N PRO A 362 -7.15 20.89 -5.22
CA PRO A 362 -6.51 21.56 -6.37
C PRO A 362 -5.74 20.60 -7.27
N GLY A 363 -5.07 19.60 -6.71
CA GLY A 363 -4.35 18.57 -7.44
C GLY A 363 -5.21 17.72 -8.38
N ALA A 364 -6.52 17.65 -8.15
CA ALA A 364 -7.48 16.93 -8.99
C ALA A 364 -8.19 17.83 -10.02
N SER A 365 -8.01 19.14 -10.00
CA SER A 365 -8.76 20.10 -10.84
C SER A 365 -8.61 19.85 -12.33
N TYR A 366 -7.44 19.38 -12.76
CA TYR A 366 -7.15 19.09 -14.17
C TYR A 366 -8.10 18.04 -14.77
N LEU A 367 -8.69 17.16 -13.95
CA LEU A 367 -9.64 16.12 -14.39
C LEU A 367 -10.89 16.68 -15.04
N ALA A 368 -11.29 17.88 -14.69
CA ALA A 368 -12.45 18.55 -15.27
C ALA A 368 -12.04 19.70 -16.22
N VAL A 369 -10.96 20.42 -15.90
CA VAL A 369 -10.46 21.54 -16.70
C VAL A 369 -10.06 21.11 -18.12
N TRP A 370 -9.23 20.09 -18.25
CA TRP A 370 -8.72 19.65 -19.55
C TRP A 370 -9.76 19.02 -20.46
N PRO A 371 -10.69 18.17 -19.98
CA PRO A 371 -11.84 17.75 -20.77
C PRO A 371 -12.73 18.88 -21.27
N LEU A 372 -12.88 19.97 -20.49
CA LEU A 372 -13.63 21.16 -20.91
C LEU A 372 -12.90 21.95 -22.01
N LEU A 373 -11.59 22.16 -21.86
CA LEU A 373 -10.76 22.91 -22.81
C LEU A 373 -10.56 22.15 -24.12
N GLY A 374 -10.16 20.89 -24.04
CA GLY A 374 -9.76 20.08 -25.18
C GLY A 374 -10.88 19.19 -25.76
N GLY A 375 -12.09 19.20 -25.17
CA GLY A 375 -13.19 18.32 -25.60
C GLY A 375 -12.78 16.85 -25.65
N PRO A 376 -13.12 16.12 -26.73
CA PRO A 376 -12.80 14.68 -26.84
C PRO A 376 -11.30 14.36 -26.72
N VAL A 377 -10.44 15.22 -27.25
CA VAL A 377 -8.98 15.02 -27.18
C VAL A 377 -8.46 15.24 -25.76
N GLY A 378 -8.83 16.36 -25.13
CA GLY A 378 -8.48 16.64 -23.74
C GLY A 378 -9.05 15.58 -22.79
N GLY A 379 -10.26 15.10 -23.05
CA GLY A 379 -10.85 13.97 -22.32
C GLY A 379 -10.05 12.69 -22.49
N ALA A 380 -9.65 12.34 -23.70
CA ALA A 380 -8.87 11.13 -23.96
C ALA A 380 -7.51 11.16 -23.28
N LEU A 381 -6.82 12.28 -23.32
CA LEU A 381 -5.49 12.45 -22.70
C LEU A 381 -5.51 12.34 -21.17
N VAL A 382 -6.61 12.72 -20.52
CA VAL A 382 -6.72 12.74 -19.06
C VAL A 382 -7.54 11.57 -18.54
N LEU A 383 -8.74 11.33 -19.09
CA LEU A 383 -9.70 10.37 -18.55
C LEU A 383 -9.36 8.91 -18.89
N ALA A 384 -8.77 8.63 -20.07
CA ALA A 384 -8.45 7.26 -20.42
C ALA A 384 -7.34 6.64 -19.52
N PRO A 385 -6.18 7.30 -19.30
CA PRO A 385 -5.21 6.82 -18.34
C PRO A 385 -5.78 6.72 -16.92
N LEU A 386 -6.54 7.74 -16.50
CA LEU A 386 -7.15 7.77 -15.17
C LEU A 386 -8.06 6.57 -14.93
N SER A 387 -8.89 6.17 -15.90
CA SER A 387 -9.80 5.04 -15.72
C SER A 387 -9.05 3.74 -15.41
N ARG A 388 -7.91 3.52 -16.08
CA ARG A 388 -7.04 2.35 -15.85
C ARG A 388 -6.41 2.41 -14.45
N LEU A 389 -5.91 3.58 -14.07
CA LEU A 389 -5.25 3.77 -12.78
C LEU A 389 -6.22 3.64 -11.61
N LEU A 390 -7.46 4.15 -11.74
CA LEU A 390 -8.51 3.93 -10.75
C LEU A 390 -8.88 2.45 -10.63
N PHE A 391 -8.93 1.73 -11.75
CA PHE A 391 -9.21 0.29 -11.74
C PHE A 391 -8.11 -0.50 -11.02
N GLN A 392 -6.86 -0.15 -11.22
CA GLN A 392 -5.71 -0.80 -10.57
C GLN A 392 -5.53 -0.35 -9.12
N GLY A 393 -5.55 0.95 -8.87
CA GLY A 393 -5.26 1.54 -7.55
C GLY A 393 -6.36 1.32 -6.52
N LEU A 394 -7.64 1.39 -6.94
CA LEU A 394 -8.81 1.17 -6.06
C LEU A 394 -9.31 -0.27 -6.09
N THR A 395 -8.64 -1.14 -6.80
CA THR A 395 -8.99 -2.53 -7.11
C THR A 395 -10.30 -2.69 -7.93
N PRO A 396 -10.52 -3.83 -8.61
CA PRO A 396 -11.75 -4.11 -9.36
C PRO A 396 -13.06 -4.07 -8.54
N ARG A 397 -13.00 -4.12 -7.21
CA ARG A 397 -14.19 -3.88 -6.35
C ARG A 397 -14.84 -2.53 -6.63
N MET A 398 -14.03 -1.52 -6.95
CA MET A 398 -14.48 -0.17 -7.28
C MET A 398 -14.53 0.10 -8.78
N ALA A 399 -14.71 -0.91 -9.62
CA ALA A 399 -14.77 -0.79 -11.08
C ALA A 399 -15.79 0.24 -11.57
N GLY A 400 -16.82 0.52 -10.78
CA GLY A 400 -17.79 1.56 -11.07
C GLY A 400 -17.18 2.95 -11.22
N THR A 401 -16.14 3.29 -10.44
CA THR A 401 -15.43 4.59 -10.55
C THR A 401 -14.72 4.71 -11.89
N SER A 402 -14.03 3.65 -12.31
CA SER A 402 -13.38 3.57 -13.61
C SER A 402 -14.39 3.66 -14.75
N ALA A 403 -15.55 3.00 -14.63
CA ALA A 403 -16.62 3.04 -15.62
C ALA A 403 -17.24 4.43 -15.75
N ILE A 404 -17.43 5.19 -14.68
CA ILE A 404 -17.87 6.60 -14.73
C ILE A 404 -16.93 7.42 -15.62
N VAL A 405 -15.62 7.27 -15.41
CA VAL A 405 -14.60 7.99 -16.19
C VAL A 405 -14.66 7.60 -17.68
N LEU A 406 -14.80 6.29 -17.99
CA LEU A 406 -14.97 5.80 -19.36
C LEU A 406 -16.26 6.30 -20.00
N GLN A 407 -17.35 6.37 -19.27
CA GLN A 407 -18.62 6.92 -19.77
C GLN A 407 -18.51 8.42 -20.04
N LEU A 408 -17.86 9.21 -19.18
CA LEU A 408 -17.59 10.63 -19.44
C LEU A 408 -16.78 10.81 -20.73
N LEU A 409 -15.76 9.98 -20.95
CA LEU A 409 -14.98 9.98 -22.18
C LEU A 409 -15.87 9.65 -23.40
N GLY A 410 -16.71 8.63 -23.30
CA GLY A 410 -17.66 8.25 -24.33
C GLY A 410 -18.69 9.35 -24.65
N GLU A 411 -19.17 10.07 -23.62
CA GLU A 411 -20.07 11.22 -23.79
C GLU A 411 -19.39 12.39 -24.55
N GLN A 412 -18.12 12.66 -24.24
CA GLN A 412 -17.35 13.68 -24.95
C GLN A 412 -17.04 13.26 -26.39
N ALA A 413 -16.76 11.99 -26.63
CA ALA A 413 -16.53 11.44 -27.96
C ALA A 413 -17.82 11.31 -28.79
N ALA A 414 -18.98 11.37 -28.16
CA ALA A 414 -20.27 11.13 -28.82
C ALA A 414 -20.53 11.99 -30.10
N PRO A 415 -20.17 13.28 -30.20
CA PRO A 415 -20.31 14.05 -31.42
C PRO A 415 -19.48 13.49 -32.58
N VAL A 416 -18.31 12.92 -32.31
CA VAL A 416 -17.43 12.27 -33.29
C VAL A 416 -18.03 10.92 -33.69
N ILE A 417 -18.43 10.09 -32.72
CA ILE A 417 -19.11 8.82 -32.92
C ILE A 417 -20.37 9.00 -33.75
N GLY A 418 -21.11 10.08 -33.55
CA GLY A 418 -22.34 10.40 -34.28
C GLY A 418 -22.15 10.68 -35.76
N ARG A 419 -20.91 10.90 -36.23
CA ARG A 419 -20.60 11.04 -37.69
C ARG A 419 -20.55 9.71 -38.42
N LEU A 420 -20.35 8.62 -37.68
CA LEU A 420 -20.32 7.28 -38.27
C LEU A 420 -21.72 6.83 -38.72
N PRO A 421 -21.85 6.13 -39.84
CA PRO A 421 -23.11 5.52 -40.27
C PRO A 421 -23.70 4.60 -39.20
N ARG A 422 -25.04 4.57 -39.12
CA ARG A 422 -25.74 3.75 -38.09
C ARG A 422 -25.38 2.26 -38.17
N GLY A 423 -25.21 1.70 -39.36
CA GLY A 423 -24.80 0.30 -39.57
C GLY A 423 -23.40 0.05 -38.94
N ILE A 424 -22.43 0.88 -39.30
CA ILE A 424 -21.04 0.76 -38.75
C ILE A 424 -21.04 0.85 -37.24
N ARG A 425 -21.76 1.81 -36.66
CA ARG A 425 -21.85 1.95 -35.19
C ARG A 425 -22.41 0.71 -34.49
N ARG A 426 -23.46 0.12 -35.08
CA ARG A 426 -24.07 -1.12 -34.56
C ARG A 426 -23.10 -2.29 -34.66
N SER A 427 -22.44 -2.46 -35.80
CA SER A 427 -21.43 -3.53 -35.96
C SER A 427 -20.28 -3.39 -34.99
N LEU A 428 -19.73 -2.17 -34.81
CA LEU A 428 -18.67 -1.90 -33.82
C LEU A 428 -19.14 -2.13 -32.38
N ALA A 429 -20.40 -1.78 -32.06
CA ALA A 429 -20.96 -2.01 -30.74
C ALA A 429 -21.12 -3.49 -30.43
N VAL A 430 -21.58 -4.28 -31.40
CA VAL A 430 -21.72 -5.74 -31.27
C VAL A 430 -20.33 -6.37 -31.11
N ALA A 431 -19.36 -5.96 -31.92
CA ALA A 431 -17.98 -6.45 -31.80
C ALA A 431 -17.38 -6.11 -30.43
N ALA A 432 -17.55 -4.87 -29.96
CA ALA A 432 -17.09 -4.45 -28.65
C ALA A 432 -17.77 -5.23 -27.52
N ALA A 433 -19.07 -5.43 -27.57
CA ALA A 433 -19.82 -6.22 -26.60
C ALA A 433 -19.38 -7.69 -26.57
N ALA A 434 -19.19 -8.31 -27.73
CA ALA A 434 -18.69 -9.68 -27.85
C ALA A 434 -17.24 -9.81 -27.29
N THR A 435 -16.36 -8.84 -27.60
CA THR A 435 -15.01 -8.78 -27.04
C THR A 435 -15.06 -8.64 -25.53
N GLY A 436 -15.90 -7.76 -24.99
CA GLY A 436 -16.06 -7.57 -23.56
C GLY A 436 -16.53 -8.84 -22.85
N ALA A 437 -17.53 -9.53 -23.41
CA ALA A 437 -18.01 -10.80 -22.89
C ALA A 437 -16.92 -11.89 -22.93
N ALA A 438 -16.19 -12.01 -24.04
CA ALA A 438 -15.11 -12.98 -24.18
C ALA A 438 -13.96 -12.72 -23.18
N LEU A 439 -13.57 -11.46 -22.97
CA LEU A 439 -12.56 -11.09 -21.99
C LEU A 439 -13.02 -11.38 -20.55
N ALA A 440 -14.29 -11.06 -20.23
CA ALA A 440 -14.86 -11.35 -18.91
C ALA A 440 -14.85 -12.85 -18.60
N VAL A 441 -15.28 -13.68 -19.54
CA VAL A 441 -15.27 -15.14 -19.39
C VAL A 441 -13.84 -15.64 -19.23
N ARG A 442 -12.92 -15.21 -20.11
CA ARG A 442 -11.50 -15.64 -20.04
C ARG A 442 -10.78 -15.22 -18.75
N ALA A 443 -11.23 -14.16 -18.09
CA ALA A 443 -10.63 -13.70 -16.84
C ALA A 443 -10.88 -14.65 -15.66
N VAL A 444 -11.97 -15.42 -15.71
CA VAL A 444 -12.38 -16.33 -14.61
C VAL A 444 -12.36 -17.81 -15.00
N LEU A 445 -12.04 -18.14 -16.25
CA LEU A 445 -11.86 -19.54 -16.63
C LEU A 445 -10.70 -20.14 -15.84
N PRO A 446 -10.83 -21.39 -15.37
CA PRO A 446 -9.73 -22.09 -14.75
C PRO A 446 -8.52 -22.13 -15.71
N GLY A 447 -7.42 -21.51 -15.31
CA GLY A 447 -6.12 -21.66 -15.95
C GLY A 447 -5.28 -22.66 -15.19
N GLU A 448 -3.99 -22.77 -15.52
CA GLU A 448 -3.00 -23.49 -14.70
C GLU A 448 -3.17 -23.13 -13.23
N ALA A 449 -2.94 -24.10 -12.35
CA ALA A 449 -3.27 -24.07 -10.94
C ALA A 449 -3.03 -22.70 -10.27
N ARG A 450 -4.10 -21.93 -10.09
CA ARG A 450 -4.06 -20.65 -9.39
C ARG A 450 -4.21 -20.93 -7.91
N PRO A 451 -3.27 -20.49 -7.06
CA PRO A 451 -3.39 -20.65 -5.63
C PRO A 451 -4.70 -20.03 -5.13
N ARG A 452 -5.44 -20.76 -4.33
CA ARG A 452 -6.68 -20.27 -3.71
C ARG A 452 -6.31 -19.71 -2.34
N PRO A 453 -6.51 -18.39 -2.10
CA PRO A 453 -6.21 -17.82 -0.80
C PRO A 453 -7.06 -18.50 0.29
N ALA A 454 -6.41 -19.04 1.29
CA ALA A 454 -7.03 -19.59 2.48
C ALA A 454 -6.08 -19.40 3.66
N THR A 455 -6.60 -19.19 4.88
CA THR A 455 -5.80 -19.03 6.08
C THR A 455 -6.22 -20.03 7.13
N LEU A 456 -5.23 -20.56 7.83
CA LEU A 456 -5.44 -21.33 9.03
C LEU A 456 -4.36 -20.95 10.04
N SER A 457 -4.76 -20.71 11.28
CA SER A 457 -3.85 -20.48 12.38
C SER A 457 -4.19 -21.39 13.55
N TYR A 458 -3.17 -21.74 14.32
CA TYR A 458 -3.31 -22.48 15.55
C TYR A 458 -3.08 -21.54 16.74
N LEU A 459 -3.91 -21.64 17.78
CA LEU A 459 -3.76 -20.87 19.00
C LEU A 459 -3.84 -21.80 20.20
N LEU A 460 -2.78 -21.82 21.01
CA LEU A 460 -2.71 -22.48 22.31
C LEU A 460 -2.95 -21.46 23.42
N ASP A 461 -3.97 -21.68 24.24
CA ASP A 461 -4.15 -21.01 25.53
C ASP A 461 -3.51 -21.86 26.61
N ALA A 462 -2.27 -21.54 26.96
CA ALA A 462 -1.49 -22.38 27.87
C ALA A 462 -2.02 -22.36 29.31
N ASP A 463 -2.66 -21.27 29.73
CA ASP A 463 -3.24 -21.17 31.08
C ASP A 463 -4.48 -22.03 31.24
N LYS A 464 -5.29 -22.14 30.18
CA LYS A 464 -6.53 -22.93 30.17
C LYS A 464 -6.32 -24.38 29.74
N GLY A 465 -5.18 -24.68 29.14
CA GLY A 465 -4.92 -25.96 28.53
C GLY A 465 -5.91 -26.28 27.38
N THR A 466 -6.26 -25.27 26.58
CA THR A 466 -7.16 -25.38 25.43
C THR A 466 -6.52 -24.83 24.16
N ALA A 467 -6.98 -25.30 23.02
CA ALA A 467 -6.49 -24.81 21.74
C ALA A 467 -7.61 -24.59 20.73
N LEU A 468 -7.37 -23.70 19.77
CA LEU A 468 -8.29 -23.33 18.71
C LEU A 468 -7.60 -23.36 17.33
N TRP A 469 -8.32 -23.82 16.33
CA TRP A 469 -8.09 -23.49 14.94
C TRP A 469 -8.79 -22.17 14.62
N LEU A 470 -8.12 -21.28 13.90
CA LEU A 470 -8.62 -19.94 13.55
C LEU A 470 -8.48 -19.71 12.04
N SER A 471 -9.44 -19.03 11.45
CA SER A 471 -9.30 -18.54 10.08
C SER A 471 -9.94 -17.16 9.93
N SER A 472 -9.31 -16.30 9.12
CA SER A 472 -9.87 -15.01 8.70
C SER A 472 -10.74 -15.12 7.44
N ASP A 473 -10.92 -16.31 6.90
CA ASP A 473 -11.74 -16.56 5.72
C ASP A 473 -13.24 -16.45 6.04
N ALA A 474 -14.04 -16.07 5.05
CA ALA A 474 -15.50 -16.01 5.22
C ALA A 474 -16.14 -17.40 5.29
N LYS A 475 -15.46 -18.43 4.79
CA LYS A 475 -15.86 -19.86 4.79
C LYS A 475 -14.61 -20.73 4.75
N PRO A 476 -14.65 -21.92 5.34
CA PRO A 476 -13.54 -22.87 5.21
C PRO A 476 -13.20 -23.17 3.76
N ALA A 477 -11.92 -23.18 3.45
CA ALA A 477 -11.41 -23.73 2.21
C ALA A 477 -11.43 -25.26 2.28
N GLU A 478 -11.20 -25.94 1.16
CA GLU A 478 -11.20 -27.39 1.10
C GLU A 478 -10.20 -28.00 2.09
N TRP A 479 -8.94 -27.52 2.06
CA TRP A 479 -7.89 -28.02 2.93
C TRP A 479 -8.01 -27.58 4.42
N THR A 480 -8.74 -26.49 4.70
CA THR A 480 -8.96 -26.02 6.09
C THR A 480 -10.21 -26.63 6.74
N ARG A 481 -11.03 -27.34 5.97
CA ARG A 481 -12.29 -27.91 6.44
C ARG A 481 -12.08 -29.01 7.47
N ASP A 482 -11.04 -29.80 7.33
CA ASP A 482 -10.73 -30.85 8.29
C ASP A 482 -10.41 -30.29 9.68
N ALA A 483 -9.85 -29.09 9.74
CA ALA A 483 -9.54 -28.41 10.99
C ALA A 483 -10.73 -27.61 11.55
N LEU A 484 -11.46 -26.92 10.68
CA LEU A 484 -12.51 -25.99 11.09
C LEU A 484 -13.90 -26.63 11.12
N GLY A 485 -14.08 -27.81 10.48
CA GLY A 485 -15.38 -28.42 10.25
C GLY A 485 -16.18 -27.71 9.16
N ASP A 486 -17.36 -28.28 8.83
CA ASP A 486 -18.24 -27.69 7.82
C ASP A 486 -18.98 -26.44 8.30
N HIS A 487 -19.17 -26.30 9.60
CA HIS A 487 -19.91 -25.21 10.23
C HIS A 487 -19.14 -24.60 11.42
N PRO A 488 -17.97 -23.95 11.17
CA PRO A 488 -17.22 -23.32 12.25
C PRO A 488 -18.00 -22.14 12.83
N VAL A 489 -17.72 -21.80 14.08
CA VAL A 489 -18.29 -20.62 14.72
C VAL A 489 -17.58 -19.38 14.16
N SER A 490 -18.33 -18.34 13.80
CA SER A 490 -17.80 -17.02 13.48
C SER A 490 -18.05 -16.08 14.64
N ALA A 491 -16.98 -15.60 15.27
CA ALA A 491 -17.10 -14.70 16.39
C ALA A 491 -15.88 -13.78 16.54
N ARG A 492 -16.08 -12.66 17.24
CA ARG A 492 -14.96 -11.88 17.78
C ARG A 492 -14.39 -12.63 18.98
N LEU A 493 -13.07 -12.60 19.09
CA LEU A 493 -12.33 -13.29 20.13
C LEU A 493 -11.53 -12.28 21.00
N PRO A 494 -12.20 -11.35 21.73
CA PRO A 494 -11.53 -10.29 22.48
C PRO A 494 -10.64 -10.82 23.60
N GLU A 495 -10.90 -12.02 24.07
CA GLU A 495 -10.09 -12.72 25.05
C GLU A 495 -8.68 -13.00 24.53
N TYR A 496 -8.57 -13.31 23.24
CA TYR A 496 -7.32 -13.63 22.55
C TYR A 496 -6.73 -12.46 21.79
N PHE A 497 -7.60 -11.60 21.24
CA PHE A 497 -7.25 -10.45 20.41
C PHE A 497 -8.01 -9.21 20.89
N PRO A 498 -7.58 -8.60 22.02
CA PRO A 498 -8.23 -7.42 22.57
C PRO A 498 -8.24 -6.27 21.55
N GLY A 499 -9.36 -5.59 21.44
CA GLY A 499 -9.51 -4.45 20.53
C GLY A 499 -9.82 -4.81 19.07
N TRP A 500 -9.66 -6.05 18.65
CA TRP A 500 -10.00 -6.50 17.30
C TRP A 500 -11.51 -6.52 17.09
N LYS A 501 -11.95 -5.91 15.98
CA LYS A 501 -13.36 -5.81 15.61
C LYS A 501 -13.78 -6.88 14.58
N ARG A 502 -12.82 -7.60 14.04
CA ARG A 502 -13.06 -8.64 13.03
C ARG A 502 -13.54 -9.94 13.68
N GLU A 503 -14.47 -10.60 13.03
CA GLU A 503 -14.85 -11.96 13.38
C GLU A 503 -13.88 -12.96 12.72
N LEU A 504 -13.56 -14.02 13.44
CA LEU A 504 -12.75 -15.14 12.96
C LEU A 504 -13.60 -16.40 12.97
N LEU A 505 -13.45 -17.24 11.96
CA LEU A 505 -13.91 -18.62 12.04
C LEU A 505 -13.03 -19.35 13.06
N HIS A 506 -13.65 -20.09 13.95
CA HIS A 506 -12.89 -20.90 14.90
C HIS A 506 -13.56 -22.23 15.21
N ALA A 507 -12.73 -23.21 15.57
CA ALA A 507 -13.13 -24.52 16.05
C ALA A 507 -12.13 -25.02 17.12
N PRO A 508 -12.52 -25.90 18.02
CA PRO A 508 -11.59 -26.55 18.95
C PRO A 508 -10.46 -27.26 18.20
N ALA A 509 -9.24 -27.16 18.73
CA ALA A 509 -8.06 -27.84 18.22
C ALA A 509 -7.50 -28.83 19.26
N PRO A 510 -6.76 -29.87 18.84
CA PRO A 510 -5.98 -30.69 19.76
C PRO A 510 -4.97 -29.80 20.52
N VAL A 511 -4.83 -30.02 21.82
CA VAL A 511 -3.82 -29.35 22.64
C VAL A 511 -2.48 -29.99 22.35
N LEU A 512 -1.56 -29.20 21.79
CA LEU A 512 -0.21 -29.64 21.47
C LEU A 512 0.76 -29.20 22.57
N ASP A 513 1.79 -30.02 22.79
CA ASP A 513 2.88 -29.66 23.70
C ASP A 513 3.79 -28.61 23.08
N LEU A 514 3.36 -27.37 23.12
CA LEU A 514 4.10 -26.20 22.63
C LEU A 514 4.54 -25.35 23.83
N PRO A 515 5.83 -25.03 23.95
CA PRO A 515 6.29 -24.12 24.99
C PRO A 515 5.63 -22.74 24.84
N ALA A 516 5.04 -22.25 25.92
CA ALA A 516 4.44 -20.92 25.98
C ALA A 516 5.49 -19.82 26.22
N PRO A 517 5.18 -18.56 25.96
CA PRO A 517 6.04 -17.44 26.31
C PRO A 517 6.39 -17.43 27.80
N VAL A 518 7.63 -17.10 28.10
CA VAL A 518 8.11 -16.94 29.49
C VAL A 518 8.21 -15.45 29.79
N VAL A 519 7.53 -15.03 30.85
CA VAL A 519 7.54 -13.67 31.36
C VAL A 519 8.04 -13.70 32.79
N ARG A 520 9.05 -12.88 33.10
CA ARG A 520 9.62 -12.75 34.45
C ARG A 520 9.66 -11.29 34.85
N VAL A 521 9.08 -10.96 35.98
CA VAL A 521 9.26 -9.66 36.62
C VAL A 521 10.66 -9.63 37.25
N VAL A 522 11.51 -8.71 36.79
CA VAL A 522 12.91 -8.60 37.24
C VAL A 522 13.12 -7.43 38.19
N ALA A 523 12.27 -6.41 38.08
CA ALA A 523 12.32 -5.28 39.01
C ALA A 523 10.94 -4.60 39.08
N GLU A 524 10.64 -4.04 40.23
CA GLU A 524 9.50 -3.17 40.45
C GLU A 524 9.93 -1.99 41.32
N GLN A 525 9.57 -0.78 40.91
CA GLN A 525 9.95 0.46 41.60
C GLN A 525 8.77 1.43 41.64
N PRO A 526 8.42 1.98 42.82
CA PRO A 526 7.41 3.04 42.89
C PRO A 526 7.93 4.33 42.27
N ILE A 527 7.11 5.00 41.50
CA ILE A 527 7.41 6.30 40.87
C ILE A 527 6.18 7.23 41.11
N GLY A 528 6.20 7.96 42.25
CA GLY A 528 5.09 8.84 42.60
C GLY A 528 3.77 8.06 42.79
N HIS A 529 2.78 8.32 41.92
CA HIS A 529 1.46 7.66 41.97
C HIS A 529 1.35 6.43 41.07
N HIS A 530 2.45 5.96 40.50
CA HIS A 530 2.51 4.78 39.65
C HIS A 530 3.74 3.95 39.98
N ARG A 531 3.92 2.83 39.31
CA ARG A 531 5.10 1.96 39.49
C ARG A 531 5.69 1.60 38.14
N ARG A 532 7.01 1.47 38.11
CA ARG A 532 7.73 0.91 36.96
C ARG A 532 7.94 -0.56 37.19
N VAL A 533 7.49 -1.36 36.23
CA VAL A 533 7.70 -2.80 36.19
C VAL A 533 8.64 -3.12 35.05
N SER A 534 9.75 -3.81 35.37
CA SER A 534 10.69 -4.31 34.37
C SER A 534 10.45 -5.82 34.17
N LEU A 535 10.22 -6.20 32.93
CA LEU A 535 9.91 -7.58 32.52
C LEU A 535 11.00 -8.10 31.59
N GLU A 536 11.42 -9.34 31.80
CA GLU A 536 12.14 -10.12 30.79
C GLU A 536 11.14 -11.06 30.13
N ILE A 537 11.06 -10.98 28.79
CA ILE A 537 10.10 -11.74 28.00
C ILE A 537 10.84 -12.49 26.90
N ARG A 538 10.56 -13.79 26.76
CA ARG A 538 11.16 -14.60 25.69
C ARG A 538 10.18 -15.63 25.15
N SER A 539 10.39 -16.05 23.91
CA SER A 539 9.74 -17.20 23.32
C SER A 539 10.68 -18.41 23.37
N PRO A 540 10.37 -19.45 24.15
CA PRO A 540 11.17 -20.68 24.12
C PRO A 540 11.12 -21.41 22.77
N ARG A 541 10.10 -21.11 21.94
CA ARG A 541 9.93 -21.66 20.58
C ARG A 541 10.74 -20.91 19.52
N GLY A 542 11.43 -19.81 19.90
CA GLY A 542 12.10 -18.95 18.96
C GLY A 542 11.13 -18.18 18.02
N ALA A 543 9.90 -17.92 18.46
CA ALA A 543 8.94 -17.13 17.70
C ALA A 543 9.46 -15.71 17.52
N ARG A 544 9.45 -15.21 16.30
CA ARG A 544 10.01 -13.90 15.95
C ARG A 544 9.07 -12.73 16.18
N GLN A 545 7.82 -13.00 16.51
CA GLN A 545 6.84 -11.96 16.83
C GLN A 545 6.17 -12.25 18.16
N MET A 546 5.82 -11.17 18.88
CA MET A 546 5.05 -11.24 20.11
C MET A 546 4.03 -10.12 20.16
N SER A 547 2.86 -10.40 20.72
CA SER A 547 1.90 -9.36 21.09
C SER A 547 1.73 -9.32 22.60
N ILE A 548 1.79 -8.12 23.14
CA ILE A 548 1.63 -7.85 24.57
C ILE A 548 0.47 -6.89 24.71
N SER A 549 -0.57 -7.29 25.42
CA SER A 549 -1.77 -6.49 25.55
C SER A 549 -2.12 -6.29 27.01
N VAL A 550 -2.51 -5.06 27.36
CA VAL A 550 -3.14 -4.69 28.62
C VAL A 550 -4.59 -4.28 28.30
N PRO A 551 -5.56 -5.20 28.46
CA PRO A 551 -6.93 -4.99 27.98
C PRO A 551 -7.63 -3.79 28.65
N ASP A 552 -7.31 -3.53 29.91
CA ASP A 552 -7.92 -2.46 30.69
C ASP A 552 -7.14 -1.12 30.56
N GLY A 553 -6.06 -1.09 29.76
CA GLY A 553 -5.19 0.07 29.60
C GLY A 553 -4.38 0.40 30.85
N GLY A 554 -4.02 1.66 31.01
CA GLY A 554 -3.26 2.12 32.20
C GLY A 554 -1.76 2.04 32.08
N VAL A 555 -1.22 1.80 30.88
CA VAL A 555 0.22 1.95 30.60
C VAL A 555 0.50 3.41 30.25
N LEU A 556 1.32 4.06 31.08
CA LEU A 556 1.65 5.48 30.99
C LEU A 556 2.89 5.74 30.12
N ARG A 557 3.88 4.87 30.25
CA ARG A 557 5.13 4.88 29.49
C ARG A 557 5.61 3.45 29.29
N TRP A 558 6.39 3.24 28.26
CA TRP A 558 7.02 1.96 28.01
C TRP A 558 8.37 2.12 27.31
N ALA A 559 9.24 1.14 27.48
CA ALA A 559 10.51 1.06 26.77
C ALA A 559 10.84 -0.40 26.44
N VAL A 560 11.49 -0.62 25.30
CA VAL A 560 12.01 -1.94 24.87
C VAL A 560 13.52 -1.84 24.77
N ASP A 561 14.23 -2.70 25.50
CA ASP A 561 15.70 -2.75 25.57
C ASP A 561 16.34 -1.36 25.80
N GLY A 562 15.71 -0.54 26.65
CA GLY A 562 16.16 0.80 26.99
C GLY A 562 15.73 1.91 26.02
N HIS A 563 15.12 1.58 24.88
CA HIS A 563 14.55 2.57 23.96
C HIS A 563 13.15 2.96 24.43
N ALA A 564 13.02 4.20 24.87
CA ALA A 564 11.79 4.71 25.47
C ALA A 564 10.86 5.31 24.40
N VAL A 565 9.55 5.17 24.63
CA VAL A 565 8.52 5.77 23.77
C VAL A 565 8.56 7.31 23.86
N THR A 566 8.32 7.98 22.73
CA THR A 566 8.17 9.43 22.70
C THR A 566 6.86 9.88 23.35
N ALA A 567 6.78 11.15 23.77
CA ALA A 567 5.57 11.72 24.37
C ALA A 567 4.32 11.62 23.47
N GLU A 568 4.49 11.62 22.15
CA GLU A 568 3.40 11.46 21.18
C GLU A 568 2.91 10.01 21.10
N GLN A 569 3.83 9.06 21.16
CA GLN A 569 3.51 7.63 21.21
C GLN A 569 2.88 7.22 22.55
N ALA A 570 3.18 7.93 23.63
CA ALA A 570 2.63 7.68 24.97
C ALA A 570 1.12 7.96 25.13
N LYS A 571 0.50 8.60 24.14
CA LYS A 571 -0.95 8.88 24.15
C LYS A 571 -1.86 7.67 23.89
N THR A 572 -1.28 6.49 23.71
CA THR A 572 -2.02 5.25 23.49
C THR A 572 -2.17 4.50 24.81
N GLY A 573 -3.35 3.93 25.06
CA GLY A 573 -3.62 3.14 26.27
C GLY A 573 -4.13 3.95 27.46
N ALA A 574 -4.94 4.99 27.21
CA ALA A 574 -5.68 5.66 28.26
C ALA A 574 -6.50 4.63 29.09
N PRO A 575 -6.79 4.92 30.37
CA PRO A 575 -7.62 4.02 31.17
C PRO A 575 -8.92 3.66 30.45
N GLY A 576 -9.19 2.36 30.29
CA GLY A 576 -10.33 1.83 29.53
C GLY A 576 -10.10 1.63 28.03
N GLU A 577 -8.92 2.02 27.50
CA GLU A 577 -8.51 1.69 26.14
C GLU A 577 -7.48 0.55 26.17
N VAL A 578 -7.61 -0.40 25.27
CA VAL A 578 -6.63 -1.48 25.13
C VAL A 578 -5.26 -0.88 24.78
N TRP A 579 -4.23 -1.20 25.58
CA TRP A 579 -2.86 -0.99 25.18
C TRP A 579 -2.35 -2.26 24.52
N ASP A 580 -1.86 -2.19 23.29
CA ASP A 580 -1.43 -3.35 22.49
C ASP A 580 -0.10 -3.04 21.79
N LEU A 581 0.93 -3.83 22.13
CA LEU A 581 2.28 -3.74 21.57
C LEU A 581 2.59 -5.00 20.79
N TRP A 582 2.99 -4.83 19.54
CA TRP A 582 3.52 -5.88 18.70
C TRP A 582 5.03 -5.74 18.56
N LEU A 583 5.73 -6.79 18.95
CA LEU A 583 7.18 -6.90 18.84
C LEU A 583 7.53 -7.76 17.64
N HIS A 584 8.45 -7.24 16.82
CA HIS A 584 8.96 -7.89 15.63
C HIS A 584 10.45 -8.22 15.80
N ALA A 585 10.96 -9.22 15.05
CA ALA A 585 12.33 -9.68 15.12
C ALA A 585 12.80 -9.96 16.56
N VAL A 586 11.94 -10.58 17.37
CA VAL A 586 12.23 -10.92 18.77
C VAL A 586 13.50 -11.78 18.85
N PRO A 587 14.52 -11.37 19.62
CA PRO A 587 15.75 -12.14 19.78
C PRO A 587 15.52 -13.47 20.53
N GLU A 588 16.32 -14.49 20.25
CA GLU A 588 16.22 -15.80 20.92
C GLU A 588 16.39 -15.72 22.45
N GLN A 589 17.26 -14.81 22.91
CA GLN A 589 17.45 -14.53 24.35
C GLN A 589 16.26 -13.79 24.98
N GLY A 590 15.32 -13.29 24.16
CA GLY A 590 14.25 -12.42 24.60
C GLY A 590 14.64 -10.95 24.62
N PHE A 591 13.82 -10.14 25.26
CA PHE A 591 13.98 -8.68 25.37
C PHE A 591 13.50 -8.20 26.74
N ARG A 592 13.87 -6.98 27.08
CA ARG A 592 13.44 -6.29 28.30
C ARG A 592 12.35 -5.28 27.96
N LEU A 593 11.22 -5.41 28.63
CA LEU A 593 10.11 -4.46 28.55
C LEU A 593 9.97 -3.72 29.88
N GLU A 594 10.02 -2.41 29.83
CA GLU A 594 9.75 -1.55 30.99
C GLU A 594 8.39 -0.87 30.80
N LEU A 595 7.53 -0.94 31.80
CA LEU A 595 6.19 -0.36 31.80
C LEU A 595 6.01 0.52 33.04
N ASP A 596 5.60 1.78 32.87
CA ASP A 596 5.06 2.61 33.94
C ASP A 596 3.55 2.37 33.98
N VAL A 597 3.05 1.74 35.04
CA VAL A 597 1.66 1.33 35.19
C VAL A 597 1.05 1.86 36.49
N ALA A 598 -0.29 1.80 36.61
CA ALA A 598 -0.98 2.16 37.83
C ALA A 598 -0.49 1.32 39.04
N THR A 599 -0.71 1.83 40.25
CA THR A 599 -0.35 1.10 41.50
C THR A 599 -1.21 -0.13 41.76
N THR A 600 -2.41 -0.20 41.17
CA THR A 600 -3.27 -1.39 41.20
C THR A 600 -2.72 -2.49 40.30
N PRO A 601 -2.94 -3.77 40.61
CA PRO A 601 -2.57 -4.86 39.72
C PRO A 601 -3.13 -4.68 38.31
N VAL A 602 -2.29 -4.97 37.30
CA VAL A 602 -2.59 -4.81 35.89
C VAL A 602 -2.60 -6.19 35.23
N ARG A 603 -3.71 -6.55 34.61
CA ARG A 603 -3.83 -7.80 33.84
C ARG A 603 -3.13 -7.63 32.49
N MET A 604 -2.23 -8.53 32.17
CA MET A 604 -1.49 -8.54 30.92
C MET A 604 -1.65 -9.88 30.20
N ARG A 605 -1.74 -9.83 28.91
CA ARG A 605 -1.68 -10.99 28.03
C ARG A 605 -0.40 -10.91 27.19
N VAL A 606 0.32 -12.03 27.10
CA VAL A 606 1.50 -12.19 26.24
C VAL A 606 1.25 -13.38 25.32
N ALA A 607 1.33 -13.16 24.02
CA ALA A 607 1.25 -14.21 23.02
C ALA A 607 2.46 -14.11 22.08
N ASP A 608 3.15 -15.21 21.88
CA ASP A 608 4.13 -15.31 20.83
C ASP A 608 3.51 -15.86 19.54
N ARG A 609 4.09 -15.50 18.40
CA ARG A 609 3.65 -15.92 17.07
C ARG A 609 4.83 -16.40 16.24
N SER A 610 4.72 -17.60 15.72
CA SER A 610 5.60 -18.14 14.67
C SER A 610 4.82 -18.33 13.36
N ASP A 611 5.53 -18.19 12.24
CA ASP A 611 4.96 -18.45 10.92
C ASP A 611 4.80 -19.95 10.70
N GLY A 612 3.75 -20.31 9.93
CA GLY A 612 3.40 -21.70 9.66
C GLY A 612 2.52 -22.33 10.74
N LEU A 613 1.99 -23.50 10.42
CA LEU A 613 1.21 -24.34 11.32
C LEU A 613 2.13 -25.29 12.10
N PRO A 614 1.68 -25.84 13.23
CA PRO A 614 2.41 -26.92 13.91
C PRO A 614 2.63 -28.10 12.96
N ALA A 615 3.76 -28.78 13.10
CA ALA A 615 4.13 -29.92 12.23
C ALA A 615 3.08 -31.06 12.21
N SER A 616 2.33 -31.22 13.30
CA SER A 616 1.23 -32.18 13.43
C SER A 616 -0.12 -31.65 12.93
N GLY A 617 -0.18 -30.40 12.50
CA GLY A 617 -1.39 -29.76 11.99
C GLY A 617 -1.64 -30.06 10.50
N PRO A 618 -2.82 -29.66 9.99
CA PRO A 618 -3.11 -29.74 8.57
C PRO A 618 -2.04 -29.00 7.77
N GLN A 619 -1.58 -29.61 6.68
CA GLN A 619 -0.65 -28.95 5.77
C GLN A 619 -1.43 -28.43 4.56
N PRO A 620 -1.15 -27.19 4.10
CA PRO A 620 -1.71 -26.73 2.85
C PRO A 620 -1.28 -27.68 1.72
N ASP A 621 -2.19 -28.02 0.82
CA ASP A 621 -1.81 -28.67 -0.41
C ASP A 621 -0.91 -27.71 -1.24
N GLU A 622 -0.17 -28.25 -2.21
CA GLU A 622 0.75 -27.45 -3.03
C GLU A 622 0.06 -26.26 -3.75
N ASN A 623 -1.27 -26.29 -3.85
CA ASN A 623 -2.13 -25.27 -4.45
C ASN A 623 -2.84 -24.36 -3.42
N GLY A 624 -2.72 -24.67 -2.13
CA GLY A 624 -3.49 -24.05 -1.04
C GLY A 624 -2.75 -22.98 -0.24
N ILE A 625 -1.63 -22.47 -0.74
CA ILE A 625 -0.88 -21.41 -0.05
C ILE A 625 -1.67 -20.11 -0.11
N ALA A 626 -2.06 -19.64 1.07
CA ALA A 626 -2.78 -18.39 1.19
C ALA A 626 -1.84 -17.20 1.00
N PRO A 627 -2.05 -16.33 0.02
CA PRO A 627 -1.47 -15.00 0.08
C PRO A 627 -2.12 -14.25 1.25
N ALA A 628 -1.35 -13.70 2.15
CA ALA A 628 -1.82 -12.65 3.02
C ALA A 628 -1.96 -11.38 2.17
N ILE A 629 -3.09 -11.23 1.51
CA ILE A 629 -3.41 -10.02 0.71
C ILE A 629 -3.85 -8.88 1.64
N ASP A 630 -3.99 -9.17 2.91
CA ASP A 630 -4.45 -8.20 3.90
C ASP A 630 -3.39 -8.12 4.98
N VAL A 631 -2.86 -6.95 5.20
CA VAL A 631 -1.85 -6.64 6.23
C VAL A 631 -2.32 -7.10 7.63
N GLU A 632 -3.64 -7.23 7.81
CA GLU A 632 -4.28 -7.73 9.03
C GLU A 632 -4.44 -9.25 9.06
N THR A 633 -4.10 -9.99 7.99
CA THR A 633 -4.19 -11.45 7.99
C THR A 633 -2.81 -12.06 8.21
N TRP A 634 -2.69 -12.81 9.28
CA TRP A 634 -1.42 -13.43 9.70
C TRP A 634 -0.94 -14.57 8.80
N GLY A 635 -1.64 -14.88 7.73
CA GLY A 635 -1.37 -16.08 6.96
C GLY A 635 -1.59 -17.34 7.80
N ASN A 636 -0.75 -18.35 7.60
CA ASN A 636 -0.70 -19.49 8.47
C ASN A 636 0.24 -19.18 9.64
N ALA A 637 -0.26 -19.26 10.86
CA ALA A 637 0.51 -18.91 12.05
C ALA A 637 0.21 -19.82 13.23
N THR A 638 1.17 -19.93 14.13
CA THR A 638 1.04 -20.63 15.40
C THR A 638 1.23 -19.66 16.55
N PHE A 639 0.22 -19.54 17.41
CA PHE A 639 0.23 -18.72 18.60
C PHE A 639 0.29 -19.59 19.86
N ALA A 640 1.06 -19.15 20.86
CA ALA A 640 0.95 -19.64 22.23
C ALA A 640 0.80 -18.44 23.16
N LEU A 641 -0.10 -18.53 24.13
CA LEU A 641 -0.57 -17.42 24.93
C LEU A 641 -0.54 -17.76 26.42
N VAL A 642 -0.09 -16.77 27.20
CA VAL A 642 -0.18 -16.75 28.67
C VAL A 642 -0.75 -15.42 29.15
N ARG A 643 -1.36 -15.45 30.35
CA ARG A 643 -1.84 -14.28 31.07
C ARG A 643 -1.12 -14.16 32.39
N LEU A 644 -0.92 -12.97 32.85
CA LEU A 644 -0.34 -12.69 34.16
C LEU A 644 -0.92 -11.41 34.73
N GLU A 645 -0.77 -11.26 36.00
CA GLU A 645 -1.09 -10.03 36.73
C GLU A 645 0.24 -9.43 37.24
N ILE A 646 0.51 -8.20 36.90
CA ILE A 646 1.70 -7.46 37.27
C ILE A 646 1.35 -6.29 38.15
#